data_2ba2c2faf1eba0869dce0463eb511b64
#
_entry.id   2ba2c2faf1eba0869dce0463eb511b64
#
_cell.length_a   1.000
_cell.length_b   1.000
_cell.length_c   1.000
_cell.angle_alpha   90.00
_cell.angle_beta   90.00
_cell.angle_gamma   90.00
#
_symmetry.space_group_name_H-M   'P 1'
#
loop_
_entity.id
_entity.type
_entity.pdbx_description
1 polymer ?
#
loop_
_entity_poly.entity_id
_entity_poly.type
_entity_poly.pdbx_seq_one_letter_code
_entity_poly.pdbx_strand_id
1 'polypeptide(L)'
;MNTNNKRPIKERQQRMMYNRKYFGRGIFFIVLIVFIVFIGRFFRVAVGHKIYGVDLNKSTQQLYASKTEIKAKRGTIYDAANQPIAEDTTTYSIYIVLSKSAVAYGKKEYLPDSQKKKAAKVLSDNLNISYKRVLQILNPKDKNTYQVELGNVGKNISLETKKKIDSYHLTGIKFTPSQSRLYPNGVFASHLIGLAESEDKKLVGIMGLEKVFNKQLSGRDGINNTATDSYGVQLPGSSKKKRSVQNGDDIYTTLDPKIQTALENLLTQKQKKFKAASINAVVMDSHTGKIVAASQRPTFDAQTKEGLTNVWRNTLLEDAYEPGSAIKVLTVASAINSGNYDSNATYRSGPYVIDGSTVNEWNRSGWGNITVKEGFMRSSNAVMAQLEQKMGKKTWMSYIRKFGLLRPVGAGLGAESSGNINYTYAFDQANTAYGQAIDVTVIQMMQAFSAIANKGKMVKPRLVDKIVDPNTGKTVYKSKTQVVGKPITAKTSKKVLDMMEAVVYDEKGLGQDYAIDGYKIAAKTGTAEIANSNGTGYLSGSSNHIFSVVGMAPADNPRYIMYLTVKQPKSFGINDDTKNLSTIFNPIMKKVLDSSQVNNTNSGTVKVENVVGNSVDDAKDKISKQGLVPVVVGSGDKVEKQSVEGDQTVISGEKVLLLTNGTKTMPDINGWSRNDIAKLADLTGITVNYTGSGYAYYQSIAAGGALKKSDIVEVKLK
;
A
#
# COMPACT_ATOMS: atom_id res chain seq x y z
N MET A 1 -32.73 -56.16 -109.34
CA MET A 1 -33.22 -57.34 -108.66
C MET A 1 -32.63 -57.43 -107.27
N ASN A 2 -33.50 -57.39 -106.32
CA ASN A 2 -33.27 -57.39 -104.89
C ASN A 2 -32.73 -58.73 -104.37
N THR A 3 -31.69 -58.78 -103.63
CA THR A 3 -31.48 -59.89 -102.69
C THR A 3 -31.14 -59.31 -101.30
N ASN A 4 -32.17 -59.32 -100.47
CA ASN A 4 -32.10 -59.05 -99.05
C ASN A 4 -31.21 -60.06 -98.33
N ASN A 5 -30.13 -59.63 -97.77
CA ASN A 5 -29.34 -60.44 -96.87
C ASN A 5 -29.76 -60.13 -95.37
N LYS A 6 -30.80 -60.83 -94.93
CA LYS A 6 -31.19 -60.80 -93.49
C LYS A 6 -30.28 -61.75 -92.71
N ARG A 7 -29.30 -61.29 -92.06
CA ARG A 7 -28.56 -62.08 -91.05
C ARG A 7 -29.44 -62.54 -89.97
N PRO A 8 -29.37 -63.84 -89.51
CA PRO A 8 -30.31 -64.43 -88.57
C PRO A 8 -30.22 -63.68 -87.18
N ILE A 9 -31.34 -63.44 -86.60
CA ILE A 9 -31.60 -62.70 -85.31
C ILE A 9 -30.69 -63.20 -84.16
N LYS A 10 -30.34 -64.50 -84.15
CA LYS A 10 -29.50 -65.17 -83.18
C LYS A 10 -28.06 -64.61 -83.15
N GLU A 11 -27.42 -64.32 -84.28
CA GLU A 11 -26.09 -63.77 -84.36
C GLU A 11 -26.04 -62.34 -83.89
N ARG A 12 -27.08 -61.55 -84.06
CA ARG A 12 -27.20 -60.19 -83.57
C ARG A 12 -27.39 -60.15 -82.05
N GLN A 13 -28.14 -61.10 -81.55
CA GLN A 13 -28.30 -61.23 -80.05
C GLN A 13 -27.02 -61.75 -79.43
N GLN A 14 -26.27 -62.71 -80.05
CA GLN A 14 -24.99 -63.19 -79.51
C GLN A 14 -23.91 -62.11 -79.56
N ARG A 15 -23.85 -61.27 -80.61
CA ARG A 15 -22.96 -60.14 -80.67
C ARG A 15 -23.30 -59.03 -79.65
N MET A 16 -24.62 -58.79 -79.43
CA MET A 16 -25.07 -57.86 -78.41
C MET A 16 -24.70 -58.34 -77.00
N MET A 17 -24.87 -59.64 -76.72
CA MET A 17 -24.54 -60.24 -75.43
C MET A 17 -23.03 -60.23 -75.22
N TYR A 18 -22.22 -60.48 -76.28
CA TYR A 18 -20.77 -60.43 -76.24
C TYR A 18 -20.25 -59.03 -76.05
N ASN A 19 -20.75 -58.03 -76.75
CA ASN A 19 -20.41 -56.64 -76.56
C ASN A 19 -20.82 -56.11 -75.20
N ARG A 20 -22.00 -56.54 -74.67
CA ARG A 20 -22.46 -56.20 -73.28
C ARG A 20 -21.49 -56.76 -72.22
N LYS A 21 -21.01 -57.99 -72.46
CA LYS A 21 -20.10 -58.65 -71.54
C LYS A 21 -18.73 -57.98 -71.50
N TYR A 22 -18.19 -57.57 -72.64
CA TYR A 22 -16.91 -56.84 -72.79
C TYR A 22 -17.07 -55.39 -72.26
N PHE A 23 -18.15 -54.74 -72.63
CA PHE A 23 -18.46 -53.40 -72.14
C PHE A 23 -18.64 -53.39 -70.61
N GLY A 24 -19.37 -54.38 -70.09
CA GLY A 24 -19.50 -54.53 -68.64
C GLY A 24 -18.19 -54.81 -67.94
N ARG A 25 -17.31 -55.65 -68.52
CA ARG A 25 -15.97 -55.87 -67.96
C ARG A 25 -15.09 -54.62 -68.08
N GLY A 26 -15.23 -53.84 -69.11
CA GLY A 26 -14.50 -52.56 -69.30
C GLY A 26 -14.91 -51.55 -68.21
N ILE A 27 -16.18 -51.38 -68.02
CA ILE A 27 -16.71 -50.50 -66.91
C ILE A 27 -16.22 -51.01 -65.55
N PHE A 28 -16.29 -52.34 -65.32
CA PHE A 28 -15.81 -52.91 -64.06
C PHE A 28 -14.35 -52.60 -63.80
N PHE A 29 -13.49 -52.73 -64.80
CA PHE A 29 -12.08 -52.39 -64.65
C PHE A 29 -11.85 -50.89 -64.43
N ILE A 30 -12.62 -50.03 -65.10
CA ILE A 30 -12.54 -48.58 -64.90
C ILE A 30 -12.94 -48.24 -63.45
N VAL A 31 -14.07 -48.80 -62.97
CA VAL A 31 -14.54 -48.60 -61.59
C VAL A 31 -13.51 -49.12 -60.58
N LEU A 32 -12.93 -50.32 -60.88
CA LEU A 32 -11.89 -50.91 -60.03
C LEU A 32 -10.61 -50.00 -59.95
N ILE A 33 -10.19 -49.48 -61.11
CA ILE A 33 -9.04 -48.54 -61.12
C ILE A 33 -9.37 -47.27 -60.35
N VAL A 34 -10.55 -46.68 -60.55
CA VAL A 34 -10.99 -45.51 -59.81
C VAL A 34 -11.02 -45.82 -58.29
N PHE A 35 -11.53 -46.99 -57.90
CA PHE A 35 -11.58 -47.43 -56.52
C PHE A 35 -10.17 -47.60 -55.91
N ILE A 36 -9.23 -48.19 -56.65
CA ILE A 36 -7.83 -48.34 -56.25
C ILE A 36 -7.18 -46.96 -56.08
N VAL A 37 -7.44 -46.01 -57.00
CA VAL A 37 -6.93 -44.63 -56.88
C VAL A 37 -7.52 -43.93 -55.64
N PHE A 38 -8.82 -44.14 -55.38
CA PHE A 38 -9.42 -43.60 -54.13
C PHE A 38 -8.82 -44.22 -52.87
N ILE A 39 -8.63 -45.53 -52.81
CA ILE A 39 -7.97 -46.21 -51.69
C ILE A 39 -6.54 -45.68 -51.51
N GLY A 40 -5.76 -45.58 -52.60
CA GLY A 40 -4.40 -45.06 -52.55
C GLY A 40 -4.36 -43.62 -52.05
N ARG A 41 -5.31 -42.80 -52.50
CA ARG A 41 -5.42 -41.41 -52.02
C ARG A 41 -5.84 -41.35 -50.53
N PHE A 42 -6.79 -42.17 -50.12
CA PHE A 42 -7.21 -42.27 -48.72
C PHE A 42 -6.08 -42.76 -47.84
N PHE A 43 -5.35 -43.78 -48.26
CA PHE A 43 -4.17 -44.29 -47.56
C PHE A 43 -3.09 -43.23 -47.42
N ARG A 44 -2.80 -42.50 -48.52
CA ARG A 44 -1.83 -41.41 -48.51
C ARG A 44 -2.23 -40.29 -47.54
N VAL A 45 -3.51 -39.97 -47.44
CA VAL A 45 -4.01 -38.98 -46.48
C VAL A 45 -3.98 -39.52 -45.04
N ALA A 46 -4.40 -40.81 -44.86
CA ALA A 46 -4.45 -41.41 -43.52
C ALA A 46 -3.06 -41.63 -42.91
N VAL A 47 -2.08 -42.01 -43.72
CA VAL A 47 -0.69 -42.25 -43.25
C VAL A 47 0.18 -40.99 -43.33
N GLY A 48 0.02 -40.21 -44.38
CA GLY A 48 0.84 -39.02 -44.64
C GLY A 48 0.34 -37.76 -43.93
N HIS A 49 -0.92 -37.75 -43.45
CA HIS A 49 -1.57 -36.62 -42.77
C HIS A 49 -1.45 -35.28 -43.51
N LYS A 50 -1.30 -35.30 -44.84
CA LYS A 50 -1.16 -34.10 -45.68
C LYS A 50 -2.16 -34.09 -46.83
N ILE A 51 -2.85 -32.98 -47.04
CA ILE A 51 -3.70 -32.68 -48.18
C ILE A 51 -3.23 -31.36 -48.80
N TYR A 52 -2.90 -31.40 -50.11
CA TYR A 52 -2.43 -30.21 -50.88
C TYR A 52 -1.32 -29.42 -50.20
N GLY A 53 -0.36 -30.12 -49.57
CA GLY A 53 0.74 -29.47 -48.85
C GLY A 53 0.42 -29.00 -47.40
N VAL A 54 -0.85 -29.07 -46.98
CA VAL A 54 -1.27 -28.72 -45.65
C VAL A 54 -1.21 -29.93 -44.73
N ASP A 55 -0.47 -29.84 -43.63
CA ASP A 55 -0.37 -30.85 -42.59
C ASP A 55 -1.65 -30.81 -41.71
N LEU A 56 -2.48 -31.86 -41.84
CA LEU A 56 -3.77 -31.96 -41.12
C LEU A 56 -3.61 -32.01 -39.61
N ASN A 57 -2.55 -32.67 -39.13
CA ASN A 57 -2.29 -32.75 -37.70
C ASN A 57 -1.96 -31.35 -37.13
N LYS A 58 -1.14 -30.58 -37.88
CA LYS A 58 -0.79 -29.22 -37.50
C LYS A 58 -1.99 -28.27 -37.57
N SER A 59 -2.80 -28.41 -38.62
CA SER A 59 -4.03 -27.61 -38.75
C SER A 59 -5.08 -27.96 -37.70
N THR A 60 -5.27 -29.24 -37.39
CA THR A 60 -6.12 -29.72 -36.34
C THR A 60 -5.62 -29.22 -34.93
N GLN A 61 -4.31 -29.32 -34.70
CA GLN A 61 -3.73 -28.76 -33.48
C GLN A 61 -3.92 -27.25 -33.39
N GLN A 62 -3.85 -26.52 -34.49
CA GLN A 62 -4.13 -25.07 -34.49
C GLN A 62 -5.61 -24.73 -34.26
N LEU A 63 -6.51 -25.51 -34.82
CA LEU A 63 -7.97 -25.32 -34.68
C LEU A 63 -8.48 -25.61 -33.27
N TYR A 64 -7.89 -26.60 -32.60
CA TYR A 64 -8.28 -27.03 -31.25
C TYR A 64 -7.34 -26.50 -30.15
N ALA A 65 -6.21 -25.89 -30.52
CA ALA A 65 -5.28 -25.33 -29.53
C ALA A 65 -5.87 -24.09 -28.86
N SER A 66 -6.30 -24.23 -27.64
CA SER A 66 -6.65 -23.11 -26.77
C SER A 66 -5.45 -22.76 -25.88
N LYS A 67 -5.08 -21.50 -25.93
CA LYS A 67 -4.07 -20.92 -25.03
C LYS A 67 -4.79 -20.43 -23.77
N THR A 68 -4.63 -21.15 -22.66
CA THR A 68 -5.11 -20.69 -21.37
C THR A 68 -3.98 -19.96 -20.65
N GLU A 69 -4.16 -18.67 -20.41
CA GLU A 69 -3.26 -17.86 -19.62
C GLU A 69 -3.63 -17.98 -18.13
N ILE A 70 -2.64 -18.36 -17.32
CA ILE A 70 -2.78 -18.40 -15.86
C ILE A 70 -2.18 -17.11 -15.33
N LYS A 71 -3.01 -16.22 -14.80
CA LYS A 71 -2.57 -14.94 -14.29
C LYS A 71 -1.66 -15.11 -13.06
N ALA A 72 -0.54 -14.39 -13.07
CA ALA A 72 0.31 -14.27 -11.90
C ALA A 72 -0.39 -13.41 -10.85
N LYS A 73 -0.31 -13.79 -9.59
CA LYS A 73 -0.74 -12.94 -8.48
C LYS A 73 0.26 -11.80 -8.31
N ARG A 74 -0.25 -10.59 -8.10
CA ARG A 74 0.58 -9.45 -7.73
C ARG A 74 1.09 -9.64 -6.30
N GLY A 75 2.39 -9.46 -6.07
CA GLY A 75 3.02 -9.61 -4.75
C GLY A 75 2.34 -8.75 -3.69
N THR A 76 2.36 -9.20 -2.47
CA THR A 76 1.73 -8.53 -1.32
C THR A 76 2.69 -7.51 -0.71
N ILE A 77 2.16 -6.37 -0.26
CA ILE A 77 2.90 -5.39 0.54
C ILE A 77 2.49 -5.58 1.99
N TYR A 78 3.47 -5.84 2.86
CA TYR A 78 3.27 -6.10 4.28
C TYR A 78 3.80 -4.95 5.14
N ASP A 79 3.22 -4.78 6.33
CA ASP A 79 3.76 -3.96 7.41
C ASP A 79 4.89 -4.67 8.18
N ALA A 80 5.42 -4.03 9.22
CA ALA A 80 6.49 -4.58 10.04
C ALA A 80 6.04 -5.76 10.93
N ALA A 81 4.74 -5.97 11.11
CA ALA A 81 4.14 -7.11 11.81
C ALA A 81 3.70 -8.22 10.85
N ASN A 82 4.12 -8.18 9.59
CA ASN A 82 3.75 -9.11 8.52
C ASN A 82 2.24 -9.16 8.22
N GLN A 83 1.50 -8.05 8.47
CA GLN A 83 0.11 -7.94 8.07
C GLN A 83 0.02 -7.32 6.68
N PRO A 84 -0.90 -7.77 5.82
CA PRO A 84 -1.03 -7.22 4.48
C PRO A 84 -1.58 -5.78 4.52
N ILE A 85 -0.88 -4.88 3.82
CA ILE A 85 -1.31 -3.50 3.54
C ILE A 85 -1.95 -3.42 2.16
N ALA A 86 -1.42 -4.18 1.19
CA ALA A 86 -1.95 -4.30 -0.15
C ALA A 86 -1.76 -5.72 -0.66
N GLU A 87 -2.83 -6.38 -1.08
CA GLU A 87 -2.80 -7.78 -1.55
C GLU A 87 -3.60 -7.99 -2.82
N ASP A 88 -3.27 -9.06 -3.55
CA ASP A 88 -4.01 -9.48 -4.74
C ASP A 88 -5.37 -10.04 -4.36
N THR A 89 -6.42 -9.66 -5.07
CA THR A 89 -7.77 -10.18 -4.88
C THR A 89 -8.47 -10.37 -6.21
N THR A 90 -9.62 -11.02 -6.17
CA THR A 90 -10.50 -11.18 -7.34
C THR A 90 -11.77 -10.39 -7.11
N THR A 91 -12.05 -9.48 -8.03
CA THR A 91 -13.34 -8.82 -8.16
C THR A 91 -14.06 -9.33 -9.40
N TYR A 92 -15.31 -8.93 -9.58
CA TYR A 92 -16.14 -9.38 -10.67
C TYR A 92 -16.71 -8.19 -11.43
N SER A 93 -16.80 -8.32 -12.75
CA SER A 93 -17.58 -7.41 -13.59
C SER A 93 -18.86 -8.10 -14.00
N ILE A 94 -19.99 -7.43 -13.83
CA ILE A 94 -21.31 -7.95 -14.16
C ILE A 94 -21.72 -7.52 -15.57
N TYR A 95 -22.26 -8.46 -16.33
CA TYR A 95 -22.95 -8.18 -17.59
C TYR A 95 -24.22 -9.01 -17.65
N ILE A 96 -25.20 -8.54 -18.44
CA ILE A 96 -26.49 -9.18 -18.56
C ILE A 96 -26.75 -9.54 -20.02
N VAL A 97 -26.93 -10.84 -20.29
CA VAL A 97 -27.25 -11.35 -21.62
C VAL A 97 -28.76 -11.17 -21.85
N LEU A 98 -29.13 -10.49 -22.93
CA LEU A 98 -30.50 -10.18 -23.28
C LEU A 98 -31.02 -10.98 -24.50
N SER A 99 -30.09 -11.39 -25.37
CA SER A 99 -30.47 -12.08 -26.65
C SER A 99 -31.09 -13.44 -26.39
N LYS A 100 -32.27 -13.66 -26.92
CA LYS A 100 -32.98 -14.92 -26.85
C LYS A 100 -32.28 -16.08 -27.59
N SER A 101 -31.31 -15.78 -28.46
CA SER A 101 -30.46 -16.77 -29.10
C SER A 101 -29.44 -17.43 -28.16
N ALA A 102 -29.21 -16.84 -26.97
CA ALA A 102 -28.32 -17.41 -25.98
C ALA A 102 -28.97 -18.60 -25.27
N VAL A 103 -28.81 -19.79 -25.85
CA VAL A 103 -29.29 -21.07 -25.33
C VAL A 103 -28.14 -22.07 -25.35
N ALA A 104 -27.86 -22.72 -24.21
CA ALA A 104 -26.87 -23.78 -24.11
C ALA A 104 -27.49 -25.04 -23.51
N TYR A 105 -27.26 -26.18 -24.17
CA TYR A 105 -27.81 -27.49 -23.72
C TYR A 105 -29.33 -27.46 -23.43
N GLY A 106 -30.10 -26.72 -24.26
CA GLY A 106 -31.55 -26.55 -24.09
C GLY A 106 -31.98 -25.63 -22.96
N LYS A 107 -31.05 -25.03 -22.22
CA LYS A 107 -31.32 -24.07 -21.12
C LYS A 107 -31.13 -22.62 -21.59
N LYS A 108 -32.02 -21.74 -21.12
CA LYS A 108 -31.94 -20.29 -21.37
C LYS A 108 -30.73 -19.69 -20.65
N GLU A 109 -29.86 -19.04 -21.38
CA GLU A 109 -28.67 -18.32 -20.83
C GLU A 109 -28.85 -16.79 -20.87
N TYR A 110 -30.05 -16.32 -21.14
CA TYR A 110 -30.44 -14.90 -21.20
C TYR A 110 -31.44 -14.52 -20.12
N LEU A 111 -31.55 -13.23 -19.82
CA LEU A 111 -32.53 -12.69 -18.86
C LEU A 111 -33.93 -12.58 -19.56
N PRO A 112 -34.93 -13.37 -19.17
CA PRO A 112 -36.28 -13.26 -19.72
C PRO A 112 -36.90 -11.89 -19.41
N ASP A 113 -37.75 -11.39 -20.33
CA ASP A 113 -38.44 -10.10 -20.16
C ASP A 113 -39.28 -10.06 -18.86
N SER A 114 -39.87 -11.18 -18.45
CA SER A 114 -40.61 -11.34 -17.20
C SER A 114 -39.76 -11.12 -15.94
N GLN A 115 -38.47 -11.35 -16.02
CA GLN A 115 -37.54 -11.21 -14.89
C GLN A 115 -36.85 -9.85 -14.84
N LYS A 116 -36.95 -9.00 -15.86
CA LYS A 116 -36.23 -7.69 -15.92
C LYS A 116 -36.53 -6.77 -14.74
N LYS A 117 -37.78 -6.70 -14.28
CA LYS A 117 -38.16 -5.88 -13.11
C LYS A 117 -37.53 -6.42 -11.82
N LYS A 118 -37.55 -7.77 -11.63
CA LYS A 118 -36.88 -8.41 -10.49
C LYS A 118 -35.36 -8.19 -10.55
N ALA A 119 -34.76 -8.38 -11.70
CA ALA A 119 -33.32 -8.13 -11.90
C ALA A 119 -32.94 -6.66 -11.60
N ALA A 120 -33.74 -5.70 -12.09
CA ALA A 120 -33.51 -4.30 -11.82
C ALA A 120 -33.57 -3.96 -10.33
N LYS A 121 -34.52 -4.57 -9.58
CA LYS A 121 -34.64 -4.43 -8.14
C LYS A 121 -33.42 -5.00 -7.42
N VAL A 122 -33.03 -6.25 -7.72
CA VAL A 122 -31.89 -6.92 -7.13
C VAL A 122 -30.59 -6.16 -7.38
N LEU A 123 -30.37 -5.69 -8.61
CA LEU A 123 -29.17 -4.93 -8.97
C LEU A 123 -29.13 -3.56 -8.31
N SER A 124 -30.27 -2.86 -8.20
CA SER A 124 -30.31 -1.57 -7.49
C SER A 124 -30.13 -1.70 -5.99
N ASP A 125 -30.58 -2.77 -5.38
CA ASP A 125 -30.46 -3.00 -3.94
C ASP A 125 -29.03 -3.40 -3.52
N ASN A 126 -28.26 -3.97 -4.45
CA ASN A 126 -26.90 -4.49 -4.18
C ASN A 126 -25.78 -3.66 -4.82
N LEU A 127 -26.10 -2.74 -5.72
CA LEU A 127 -25.15 -1.87 -6.43
C LEU A 127 -25.58 -0.41 -6.29
N ASN A 128 -24.62 0.51 -6.31
CA ASN A 128 -24.91 1.95 -6.23
C ASN A 128 -25.47 2.49 -7.56
N ILE A 129 -26.67 2.01 -7.95
CA ILE A 129 -27.36 2.39 -9.18
C ILE A 129 -28.87 2.44 -8.95
N SER A 130 -29.55 3.46 -9.49
CA SER A 130 -31.00 3.58 -9.32
C SER A 130 -31.75 2.51 -10.12
N TYR A 131 -32.85 2.00 -9.56
CA TYR A 131 -33.77 1.06 -10.21
C TYR A 131 -34.18 1.51 -11.62
N LYS A 132 -34.54 2.81 -11.78
CA LYS A 132 -34.94 3.39 -13.08
C LYS A 132 -33.80 3.29 -14.10
N ARG A 133 -32.56 3.53 -13.68
CA ARG A 133 -31.39 3.45 -14.56
C ARG A 133 -31.11 2.02 -14.99
N VAL A 134 -31.21 1.04 -14.07
CA VAL A 134 -31.05 -0.37 -14.43
C VAL A 134 -32.10 -0.82 -15.42
N LEU A 135 -33.39 -0.46 -15.21
CA LEU A 135 -34.47 -0.77 -16.16
C LEU A 135 -34.22 -0.18 -17.55
N GLN A 136 -33.66 1.04 -17.63
CA GLN A 136 -33.28 1.64 -18.93
C GLN A 136 -32.20 0.81 -19.64
N ILE A 137 -31.19 0.36 -18.89
CA ILE A 137 -30.09 -0.45 -19.44
C ILE A 137 -30.62 -1.84 -19.90
N LEU A 138 -31.52 -2.45 -19.13
CA LEU A 138 -32.14 -3.75 -19.49
C LEU A 138 -33.12 -3.68 -20.66
N ASN A 139 -33.52 -2.47 -21.10
CA ASN A 139 -34.37 -2.24 -22.25
C ASN A 139 -33.67 -1.31 -23.26
N PRO A 140 -32.61 -1.79 -23.93
CA PRO A 140 -31.87 -1.00 -24.90
C PRO A 140 -32.76 -0.64 -26.10
N LYS A 141 -32.46 0.50 -26.76
CA LYS A 141 -33.21 0.94 -27.97
C LYS A 141 -33.08 -0.06 -29.11
N ASP A 142 -31.88 -0.62 -29.30
CA ASP A 142 -31.64 -1.69 -30.28
C ASP A 142 -32.05 -3.04 -29.67
N LYS A 143 -33.10 -3.62 -30.24
CA LYS A 143 -33.64 -4.93 -29.83
C LYS A 143 -32.72 -6.11 -30.14
N ASN A 144 -31.72 -5.92 -31.00
CA ASN A 144 -30.71 -6.93 -31.34
C ASN A 144 -29.54 -6.94 -30.39
N THR A 145 -29.53 -6.08 -29.37
CA THR A 145 -28.47 -6.03 -28.37
C THR A 145 -28.30 -7.39 -27.70
N TYR A 146 -27.13 -8.02 -27.88
CA TYR A 146 -26.83 -9.34 -27.31
C TYR A 146 -26.72 -9.31 -25.79
N GLN A 147 -25.93 -8.35 -25.25
CA GLN A 147 -25.69 -8.15 -23.82
C GLN A 147 -25.56 -6.68 -23.47
N VAL A 148 -25.74 -6.36 -22.19
CA VAL A 148 -25.54 -5.02 -21.63
C VAL A 148 -24.68 -5.07 -20.40
N GLU A 149 -23.97 -3.96 -20.14
CA GLU A 149 -23.16 -3.75 -18.93
C GLU A 149 -23.71 -2.56 -18.12
N LEU A 150 -23.41 -2.55 -16.81
CA LEU A 150 -23.86 -1.48 -15.91
C LEU A 150 -22.87 -0.30 -15.83
N GLY A 151 -21.89 -0.23 -16.74
CA GLY A 151 -20.83 0.75 -16.70
C GLY A 151 -19.89 0.55 -15.50
N ASN A 152 -19.39 1.64 -14.94
CA ASN A 152 -18.43 1.56 -13.81
C ASN A 152 -19.02 0.92 -12.54
N VAL A 153 -20.34 1.05 -12.33
CA VAL A 153 -21.03 0.46 -11.17
C VAL A 153 -21.08 -1.06 -11.22
N GLY A 154 -21.04 -1.63 -12.42
CA GLY A 154 -20.99 -3.07 -12.65
C GLY A 154 -19.58 -3.67 -12.61
N LYS A 155 -18.55 -2.89 -12.26
CA LYS A 155 -17.15 -3.33 -12.16
C LYS A 155 -16.70 -3.41 -10.69
N ASN A 156 -15.63 -4.15 -10.44
CA ASN A 156 -15.02 -4.32 -9.11
C ASN A 156 -16.00 -4.83 -8.03
N ILE A 157 -16.94 -5.67 -8.42
CA ILE A 157 -17.93 -6.27 -7.52
C ILE A 157 -17.22 -7.29 -6.63
N SER A 158 -17.43 -7.21 -5.31
CA SER A 158 -16.89 -8.16 -4.35
C SER A 158 -17.49 -9.56 -4.52
N LEU A 159 -16.77 -10.58 -4.05
CA LEU A 159 -17.31 -11.96 -4.02
C LEU A 159 -18.60 -12.06 -3.19
N GLU A 160 -18.71 -11.28 -2.12
CA GLU A 160 -19.90 -11.23 -1.27
C GLU A 160 -21.11 -10.68 -2.04
N THR A 161 -20.95 -9.52 -2.69
CA THR A 161 -22.01 -8.92 -3.52
C THR A 161 -22.38 -9.84 -4.68
N LYS A 162 -21.39 -10.48 -5.33
CA LYS A 162 -21.65 -11.51 -6.35
C LYS A 162 -22.51 -12.63 -5.80
N LYS A 163 -22.14 -13.22 -4.65
CA LYS A 163 -22.90 -14.29 -4.01
C LYS A 163 -24.32 -13.86 -3.66
N LYS A 164 -24.53 -12.63 -3.18
CA LYS A 164 -25.87 -12.06 -2.92
C LYS A 164 -26.71 -11.99 -4.20
N ILE A 165 -26.14 -11.49 -5.29
CA ILE A 165 -26.86 -11.40 -6.57
C ILE A 165 -27.13 -12.81 -7.13
N ASP A 166 -26.17 -13.74 -7.08
CA ASP A 166 -26.31 -15.12 -7.54
C ASP A 166 -27.43 -15.88 -6.79
N SER A 167 -27.64 -15.60 -5.49
CA SER A 167 -28.68 -16.27 -4.67
C SER A 167 -30.09 -16.01 -5.14
N TYR A 168 -30.32 -14.99 -5.97
CA TYR A 168 -31.65 -14.75 -6.59
C TYR A 168 -31.91 -15.59 -7.82
N HIS A 169 -30.94 -16.38 -8.29
CA HIS A 169 -31.02 -17.31 -9.43
C HIS A 169 -31.59 -16.67 -10.71
N LEU A 170 -31.14 -15.46 -11.03
CA LEU A 170 -31.58 -14.72 -12.22
C LEU A 170 -30.79 -15.18 -13.44
N THR A 171 -31.47 -15.86 -14.36
CA THR A 171 -30.87 -16.31 -15.62
C THR A 171 -30.37 -15.12 -16.42
N GLY A 172 -29.24 -15.27 -17.10
CA GLY A 172 -28.66 -14.21 -17.96
C GLY A 172 -27.83 -13.17 -17.24
N ILE A 173 -27.81 -13.09 -15.90
CA ILE A 173 -26.83 -12.31 -15.16
C ILE A 173 -25.54 -13.13 -15.06
N LYS A 174 -24.47 -12.59 -15.58
CA LYS A 174 -23.16 -13.26 -15.65
C LYS A 174 -22.08 -12.41 -15.02
N PHE A 175 -21.02 -13.06 -14.51
CA PHE A 175 -19.89 -12.43 -13.88
C PHE A 175 -18.58 -12.85 -14.54
N THR A 176 -17.77 -11.87 -14.92
CA THR A 176 -16.40 -12.11 -15.37
C THR A 176 -15.45 -11.78 -14.22
N PRO A 177 -14.61 -12.73 -13.77
CA PRO A 177 -13.60 -12.46 -12.76
C PRO A 177 -12.53 -11.53 -13.33
N SER A 178 -12.05 -10.62 -12.49
CA SER A 178 -10.99 -9.68 -12.80
C SER A 178 -10.02 -9.60 -11.63
N GLN A 179 -8.73 -9.59 -11.93
CA GLN A 179 -7.71 -9.35 -10.92
C GLN A 179 -7.85 -7.92 -10.38
N SER A 180 -7.81 -7.77 -9.09
CA SER A 180 -7.95 -6.49 -8.40
C SER A 180 -6.96 -6.39 -7.25
N ARG A 181 -6.82 -5.19 -6.69
CA ARG A 181 -5.97 -4.93 -5.54
C ARG A 181 -6.84 -4.61 -4.32
N LEU A 182 -6.59 -5.28 -3.22
CA LEU A 182 -7.25 -5.04 -1.94
C LEU A 182 -6.32 -4.25 -1.01
N TYR A 183 -6.83 -3.18 -0.43
CA TYR A 183 -6.16 -2.35 0.59
C TYR A 183 -6.98 -2.45 1.89
N PRO A 184 -6.73 -3.48 2.74
CA PRO A 184 -7.63 -3.82 3.85
C PRO A 184 -7.68 -2.77 4.95
N ASN A 185 -6.70 -1.87 5.00
CA ASN A 185 -6.55 -0.87 6.06
C ASN A 185 -7.11 0.52 5.69
N GLY A 186 -7.78 0.66 4.52
CA GLY A 186 -8.31 1.95 4.06
C GLY A 186 -7.22 3.02 3.92
N VAL A 187 -7.30 4.08 4.75
CA VAL A 187 -6.26 5.11 4.83
C VAL A 187 -5.11 4.60 5.70
N PHE A 188 -4.02 4.17 5.06
CA PHE A 188 -2.83 3.67 5.74
C PHE A 188 -1.58 3.97 4.91
N ALA A 189 -0.90 5.06 5.22
CA ALA A 189 0.26 5.56 4.47
C ALA A 189 0.00 5.62 2.94
N SER A 190 -1.21 6.01 2.54
CA SER A 190 -1.74 5.80 1.18
C SER A 190 -0.83 6.34 0.08
N HIS A 191 -0.21 7.52 0.27
CA HIS A 191 0.70 8.09 -0.71
C HIS A 191 2.06 7.37 -0.79
N LEU A 192 2.50 6.73 0.31
CA LEU A 192 3.73 5.93 0.34
C LEU A 192 3.51 4.54 -0.25
N ILE A 193 2.45 3.85 0.17
CA ILE A 193 2.07 2.54 -0.38
C ILE A 193 1.67 2.70 -1.84
N GLY A 194 0.83 3.69 -2.11
CA GLY A 194 0.38 4.00 -3.45
C GLY A 194 -0.84 3.21 -3.89
N LEU A 195 -1.01 3.13 -5.18
CA LEU A 195 -2.20 2.57 -5.82
C LEU A 195 -1.80 1.76 -7.05
N ALA A 196 -2.45 0.61 -7.24
CA ALA A 196 -2.41 -0.17 -8.46
C ALA A 196 -3.79 -0.20 -9.12
N GLU A 197 -3.83 -0.05 -10.42
CA GLU A 197 -5.05 -0.06 -11.22
C GLU A 197 -4.98 -1.10 -12.34
N SER A 198 -6.13 -1.54 -12.81
CA SER A 198 -6.21 -2.46 -13.94
C SER A 198 -6.09 -1.69 -15.24
N GLU A 199 -5.01 -1.96 -15.98
CA GLU A 199 -4.75 -1.46 -17.32
C GLU A 199 -4.55 -2.68 -18.24
N ASP A 200 -5.29 -2.78 -19.33
CA ASP A 200 -5.26 -3.91 -20.27
C ASP A 200 -5.35 -5.29 -19.58
N LYS A 201 -6.25 -5.43 -18.61
CA LYS A 201 -6.45 -6.65 -17.80
C LYS A 201 -5.24 -7.07 -16.96
N LYS A 202 -4.32 -6.14 -16.66
CA LYS A 202 -3.19 -6.32 -15.74
C LYS A 202 -3.21 -5.26 -14.66
N LEU A 203 -2.79 -5.61 -13.45
CA LEU A 203 -2.60 -4.64 -12.39
C LEU A 203 -1.27 -3.92 -12.57
N VAL A 204 -1.33 -2.59 -12.71
CA VAL A 204 -0.18 -1.71 -12.87
C VAL A 204 -0.13 -0.72 -11.70
N GLY A 205 1.01 -0.61 -11.06
CA GLY A 205 1.23 0.38 -10.01
C GLY A 205 1.38 1.79 -10.60
N ILE A 206 0.53 2.72 -10.15
CA ILE A 206 0.46 4.09 -10.68
C ILE A 206 1.07 5.15 -9.77
N MET A 207 1.22 4.86 -8.47
CA MET A 207 1.88 5.73 -7.50
C MET A 207 2.48 4.94 -6.32
N GLY A 208 3.35 5.58 -5.52
CA GLY A 208 3.96 5.03 -4.31
C GLY A 208 4.80 3.78 -4.57
N LEU A 209 4.93 2.91 -3.56
CA LEU A 209 5.64 1.63 -3.67
C LEU A 209 5.06 0.73 -4.77
N GLU A 210 3.75 0.77 -4.97
CA GLU A 210 3.08 0.04 -6.05
C GLU A 210 3.68 0.37 -7.42
N LYS A 211 4.00 1.66 -7.67
CA LYS A 211 4.65 2.14 -8.91
C LYS A 211 6.14 1.82 -8.93
N VAL A 212 6.85 2.18 -7.85
CA VAL A 212 8.31 2.04 -7.78
C VAL A 212 8.73 0.58 -7.94
N PHE A 213 8.01 -0.34 -7.31
CA PHE A 213 8.26 -1.78 -7.36
C PHE A 213 7.32 -2.53 -8.30
N ASN A 214 6.73 -1.84 -9.29
CA ASN A 214 5.76 -2.47 -10.18
C ASN A 214 6.31 -3.72 -10.87
N LYS A 215 7.58 -3.71 -11.30
CA LYS A 215 8.24 -4.84 -11.94
C LYS A 215 8.32 -6.07 -11.03
N GLN A 216 8.72 -5.87 -9.78
CA GLN A 216 8.83 -6.93 -8.77
C GLN A 216 7.45 -7.46 -8.38
N LEU A 217 6.50 -6.56 -8.13
CA LEU A 217 5.15 -6.91 -7.70
C LEU A 217 4.33 -7.62 -8.79
N SER A 218 4.54 -7.35 -10.08
CA SER A 218 3.64 -7.84 -11.15
C SER A 218 3.75 -9.33 -11.44
N GLY A 219 4.87 -9.97 -11.17
CA GLY A 219 5.09 -11.37 -11.53
C GLY A 219 5.12 -11.65 -13.04
N ARG A 220 4.91 -12.89 -13.43
CA ARG A 220 4.85 -13.33 -14.83
C ARG A 220 3.81 -14.42 -15.03
N ASP A 221 2.84 -14.14 -15.91
CA ASP A 221 1.75 -15.06 -16.24
C ASP A 221 2.26 -16.41 -16.80
N GLY A 222 1.62 -17.48 -16.37
CA GLY A 222 1.80 -18.83 -16.91
C GLY A 222 1.03 -19.03 -18.20
N ILE A 223 1.45 -20.03 -19.00
CA ILE A 223 0.76 -20.42 -20.23
C ILE A 223 0.61 -21.92 -20.24
N ASN A 224 -0.64 -22.39 -20.32
CA ASN A 224 -0.97 -23.75 -20.64
C ASN A 224 -1.52 -23.82 -22.08
N ASN A 225 -1.02 -24.74 -22.87
CA ASN A 225 -1.64 -25.10 -24.12
C ASN A 225 -2.59 -26.27 -23.83
N THR A 226 -3.87 -26.07 -24.06
CA THR A 226 -4.90 -27.10 -23.95
C THR A 226 -5.53 -27.29 -25.32
N ALA A 227 -5.91 -28.53 -25.69
CA ALA A 227 -6.81 -28.71 -26.81
C ALA A 227 -8.24 -28.75 -26.27
N THR A 228 -9.13 -27.99 -26.90
CA THR A 228 -10.55 -27.93 -26.59
C THR A 228 -11.35 -28.47 -27.77
N ASP A 229 -12.52 -29.05 -27.54
CA ASP A 229 -13.47 -29.39 -28.60
C ASP A 229 -14.14 -28.11 -29.18
N SER A 230 -15.02 -28.30 -30.17
CA SER A 230 -15.77 -27.20 -30.82
C SER A 230 -16.69 -26.43 -29.84
N TYR A 231 -16.96 -26.96 -28.68
CA TYR A 231 -17.75 -26.36 -27.60
C TYR A 231 -16.89 -25.72 -26.50
N GLY A 232 -15.55 -25.74 -26.66
CA GLY A 232 -14.62 -25.19 -25.69
C GLY A 232 -14.30 -26.11 -24.50
N VAL A 233 -14.76 -27.36 -24.50
CA VAL A 233 -14.47 -28.34 -23.45
C VAL A 233 -13.07 -28.92 -23.64
N GLN A 234 -12.29 -28.94 -22.57
CA GLN A 234 -10.91 -29.45 -22.61
C GLN A 234 -10.88 -30.95 -22.90
N LEU A 235 -10.08 -31.35 -23.89
CA LEU A 235 -9.87 -32.76 -24.22
C LEU A 235 -8.98 -33.41 -23.14
N PRO A 236 -9.33 -34.60 -22.63
CA PRO A 236 -8.55 -35.32 -21.64
C PRO A 236 -7.09 -35.54 -22.11
N GLY A 237 -6.12 -35.31 -21.22
CA GLY A 237 -4.69 -35.51 -21.48
C GLY A 237 -4.05 -34.45 -22.42
N SER A 238 -4.78 -33.47 -22.90
CA SER A 238 -4.30 -32.47 -23.88
C SER A 238 -3.52 -31.30 -23.27
N SER A 239 -3.50 -31.15 -21.94
CA SER A 239 -2.84 -30.02 -21.27
C SER A 239 -1.32 -30.19 -21.30
N LYS A 240 -0.61 -29.29 -22.00
CA LYS A 240 0.84 -29.17 -21.95
C LYS A 240 1.24 -27.84 -21.37
N LYS A 241 1.87 -27.86 -20.20
CA LYS A 241 2.41 -26.66 -19.55
C LYS A 241 3.54 -26.09 -20.40
N LYS A 242 3.33 -24.90 -20.98
CA LYS A 242 4.33 -24.21 -21.79
C LYS A 242 5.23 -23.30 -20.94
N ARG A 243 4.65 -22.64 -19.94
CA ARG A 243 5.35 -21.76 -19.01
C ARG A 243 4.68 -21.77 -17.65
N SER A 244 5.48 -21.98 -16.59
CA SER A 244 4.97 -21.85 -15.21
C SER A 244 4.61 -20.41 -14.88
N VAL A 245 3.56 -20.21 -14.13
CA VAL A 245 3.26 -18.92 -13.50
C VAL A 245 4.35 -18.61 -12.47
N GLN A 246 4.74 -17.34 -12.40
CA GLN A 246 5.61 -16.80 -11.35
C GLN A 246 4.87 -15.61 -10.72
N ASN A 247 4.45 -15.76 -9.48
CA ASN A 247 3.83 -14.68 -8.73
C ASN A 247 4.86 -13.56 -8.47
N GLY A 248 4.37 -12.33 -8.31
CA GLY A 248 5.21 -11.20 -7.96
C GLY A 248 5.81 -11.32 -6.57
N ASP A 249 6.93 -10.62 -6.36
CA ASP A 249 7.65 -10.60 -5.10
C ASP A 249 6.88 -9.85 -4.02
N ASP A 250 6.92 -10.36 -2.80
CA ASP A 250 6.32 -9.74 -1.62
C ASP A 250 7.26 -8.69 -1.02
N ILE A 251 6.71 -7.52 -0.67
CA ILE A 251 7.45 -6.40 -0.10
C ILE A 251 7.08 -6.24 1.36
N TYR A 252 8.08 -6.24 2.23
CA TYR A 252 7.93 -6.00 3.67
C TYR A 252 8.40 -4.59 3.99
N THR A 253 7.50 -3.78 4.55
CA THR A 253 7.80 -2.40 4.95
C THR A 253 8.29 -2.31 6.40
N THR A 254 8.75 -1.12 6.77
CA THR A 254 9.17 -0.80 8.14
C THR A 254 8.06 -0.16 8.97
N LEU A 255 6.85 0.00 8.41
CA LEU A 255 5.72 0.64 9.09
C LEU A 255 5.23 -0.21 10.24
N ASP A 256 5.25 0.33 11.44
CA ASP A 256 4.59 -0.28 12.60
C ASP A 256 3.08 -0.05 12.51
N PRO A 257 2.25 -1.11 12.42
CA PRO A 257 0.82 -0.95 12.21
C PRO A 257 0.12 -0.21 13.34
N LYS A 258 0.58 -0.37 14.59
CA LYS A 258 -0.04 0.28 15.76
C LYS A 258 0.24 1.77 15.79
N ILE A 259 1.47 2.16 15.42
CA ILE A 259 1.90 3.56 15.37
C ILE A 259 1.29 4.23 14.15
N GLN A 260 1.35 3.60 12.99
CA GLN A 260 0.78 4.13 11.75
C GLN A 260 -0.72 4.37 11.88
N THR A 261 -1.50 3.40 12.39
CA THR A 261 -2.94 3.55 12.59
C THR A 261 -3.26 4.68 13.57
N ALA A 262 -2.50 4.79 14.67
CA ALA A 262 -2.70 5.90 15.61
C ALA A 262 -2.41 7.26 14.95
N LEU A 263 -1.36 7.34 14.13
CA LEU A 263 -1.02 8.55 13.39
C LEU A 263 -2.15 8.92 12.41
N GLU A 264 -2.65 7.95 11.61
CA GLU A 264 -3.72 8.17 10.64
C GLU A 264 -4.99 8.72 11.29
N ASN A 265 -5.43 8.08 12.38
CA ASN A 265 -6.63 8.49 13.09
C ASN A 265 -6.48 9.90 13.67
N LEU A 266 -5.33 10.18 14.28
CA LEU A 266 -5.06 11.47 14.88
C LEU A 266 -4.97 12.59 13.83
N LEU A 267 -4.26 12.34 12.73
CA LEU A 267 -4.16 13.32 11.64
C LEU A 267 -5.53 13.58 10.98
N THR A 268 -6.37 12.56 10.83
CA THR A 268 -7.74 12.73 10.31
C THR A 268 -8.58 13.62 11.21
N GLN A 269 -8.53 13.37 12.54
CA GLN A 269 -9.22 14.18 13.52
C GLN A 269 -8.72 15.64 13.52
N LYS A 270 -7.38 15.81 13.49
CA LYS A 270 -6.76 17.14 13.53
C LYS A 270 -6.96 17.90 12.22
N GLN A 271 -6.96 17.24 11.07
CA GLN A 271 -7.30 17.88 9.79
C GLN A 271 -8.71 18.47 9.79
N LYS A 272 -9.69 17.73 10.34
CA LYS A 272 -11.05 18.25 10.51
C LYS A 272 -11.09 19.49 11.41
N LYS A 273 -10.31 19.49 12.51
CA LYS A 273 -10.22 20.60 13.46
C LYS A 273 -9.44 21.78 12.88
N PHE A 274 -8.25 21.55 12.36
CA PHE A 274 -7.32 22.60 11.90
C PHE A 274 -7.73 23.19 10.57
N LYS A 275 -8.38 22.41 9.70
CA LYS A 275 -8.70 22.78 8.31
C LYS A 275 -7.46 23.33 7.59
N ALA A 276 -6.32 22.65 7.83
CA ALA A 276 -5.03 23.02 7.28
C ALA A 276 -4.96 22.75 5.78
N ALA A 277 -4.17 23.53 5.06
CA ALA A 277 -3.87 23.24 3.66
C ALA A 277 -3.12 21.91 3.50
N SER A 278 -2.16 21.64 4.42
CA SER A 278 -1.54 20.31 4.54
C SER A 278 -1.05 20.04 5.96
N ILE A 279 -0.98 18.75 6.31
CA ILE A 279 -0.31 18.24 7.50
C ILE A 279 0.61 17.12 7.05
N ASN A 280 1.90 17.15 7.44
CA ASN A 280 2.85 16.08 7.18
C ASN A 280 3.45 15.62 8.51
N ALA A 281 3.53 14.31 8.71
CA ALA A 281 4.15 13.73 9.90
C ALA A 281 4.96 12.49 9.52
N VAL A 282 6.20 12.41 10.03
CA VAL A 282 7.10 11.27 9.83
C VAL A 282 7.74 10.92 11.15
N VAL A 283 7.74 9.63 11.49
CA VAL A 283 8.49 9.05 12.62
C VAL A 283 9.53 8.09 12.05
N MET A 284 10.79 8.28 12.45
CA MET A 284 11.92 7.51 11.94
C MET A 284 12.84 7.05 13.07
N ASP A 285 13.35 5.83 13.01
CA ASP A 285 14.43 5.33 13.83
C ASP A 285 15.75 5.99 13.35
N SER A 286 16.36 6.80 14.20
CA SER A 286 17.55 7.61 13.90
C SER A 286 18.81 6.79 13.63
N HIS A 287 18.88 5.56 14.14
CA HIS A 287 20.04 4.68 14.01
C HIS A 287 20.00 3.87 12.71
N THR A 288 18.80 3.53 12.23
CA THR A 288 18.61 2.61 11.10
C THR A 288 18.04 3.27 9.86
N GLY A 289 17.44 4.46 10.00
CA GLY A 289 16.71 5.15 8.95
C GLY A 289 15.34 4.53 8.64
N LYS A 290 14.88 3.55 9.41
CA LYS A 290 13.56 2.93 9.24
C LYS A 290 12.46 3.96 9.50
N ILE A 291 11.60 4.20 8.50
CA ILE A 291 10.37 4.97 8.70
C ILE A 291 9.37 4.07 9.41
N VAL A 292 9.05 4.41 10.65
CA VAL A 292 8.17 3.64 11.54
C VAL A 292 6.71 3.98 11.27
N ALA A 293 6.44 5.26 11.03
CA ALA A 293 5.14 5.76 10.61
C ALA A 293 5.30 7.03 9.80
N ALA A 294 4.45 7.23 8.79
CA ALA A 294 4.43 8.48 8.04
C ALA A 294 3.09 8.66 7.33
N SER A 295 2.59 9.88 7.35
CA SER A 295 1.33 10.22 6.68
C SER A 295 1.27 11.70 6.34
N GLN A 296 0.41 12.02 5.39
CA GLN A 296 0.09 13.38 4.99
C GLN A 296 -1.41 13.64 5.04
N ARG A 297 -1.80 14.92 5.08
CA ARG A 297 -3.16 15.41 4.84
C ARG A 297 -3.12 16.58 3.85
N PRO A 298 -4.05 16.67 2.87
CA PRO A 298 -5.06 15.67 2.56
C PRO A 298 -4.50 14.31 2.18
N THR A 299 -5.32 13.27 2.30
CA THR A 299 -4.99 11.90 1.91
C THR A 299 -6.21 11.24 1.27
N PHE A 300 -6.05 10.02 0.80
CA PHE A 300 -7.13 9.24 0.19
C PHE A 300 -7.22 7.83 0.79
N ASP A 301 -8.39 7.24 0.70
CA ASP A 301 -8.60 5.83 0.95
C ASP A 301 -8.21 5.03 -0.31
N ALA A 302 -7.21 4.15 -0.20
CA ALA A 302 -6.70 3.41 -1.35
C ALA A 302 -7.71 2.38 -1.90
N GLN A 303 -8.62 1.88 -1.05
CA GLN A 303 -9.65 0.92 -1.46
C GLN A 303 -10.81 1.58 -2.20
N THR A 304 -11.34 2.67 -1.66
CA THR A 304 -12.50 3.39 -2.22
C THR A 304 -12.13 4.49 -3.19
N LYS A 305 -10.86 4.94 -3.18
CA LYS A 305 -10.30 6.10 -3.89
C LYS A 305 -10.91 7.44 -3.45
N GLU A 306 -11.67 7.46 -2.36
CA GLU A 306 -12.20 8.68 -1.79
C GLU A 306 -11.05 9.61 -1.38
N GLY A 307 -11.11 10.87 -1.77
CA GLY A 307 -10.10 11.89 -1.50
C GLY A 307 -8.91 11.93 -2.47
N LEU A 308 -8.79 10.99 -3.42
CA LEU A 308 -7.65 10.89 -4.36
C LEU A 308 -7.48 12.16 -5.22
N THR A 309 -8.56 12.84 -5.59
CA THR A 309 -8.52 14.05 -6.41
C THR A 309 -8.01 15.29 -5.70
N ASN A 310 -7.95 15.28 -4.36
CA ASN A 310 -7.56 16.43 -3.56
C ASN A 310 -6.04 16.69 -3.62
N VAL A 311 -5.24 15.64 -3.46
CA VAL A 311 -3.78 15.69 -3.59
C VAL A 311 -3.27 14.37 -4.16
N TRP A 312 -2.75 14.41 -5.38
CA TRP A 312 -2.18 13.25 -6.05
C TRP A 312 -0.74 12.95 -5.61
N ARG A 313 0.06 13.99 -5.37
CA ARG A 313 1.49 13.86 -5.08
C ARG A 313 1.78 13.53 -3.63
N ASN A 314 2.94 12.92 -3.39
CA ASN A 314 3.45 12.66 -2.06
C ASN A 314 4.15 13.92 -1.52
N THR A 315 3.46 14.68 -0.66
CA THR A 315 3.96 15.94 -0.13
C THR A 315 5.17 15.79 0.81
N LEU A 316 5.43 14.58 1.32
CA LEU A 316 6.64 14.31 2.11
C LEU A 316 7.91 14.35 1.27
N LEU A 317 7.80 14.04 -0.03
CA LEU A 317 8.90 13.88 -0.96
C LEU A 317 8.97 14.97 -2.03
N GLU A 318 7.80 15.40 -2.52
CA GLU A 318 7.68 16.24 -3.72
C GLU A 318 7.46 17.71 -3.41
N ASP A 319 6.87 18.06 -2.25
CA ASP A 319 6.66 19.44 -1.84
C ASP A 319 7.88 19.98 -1.10
N ALA A 320 8.59 20.90 -1.75
CA ALA A 320 9.63 21.69 -1.10
C ALA A 320 9.00 22.95 -0.47
N TYR A 321 9.48 23.31 0.69
CA TYR A 321 9.01 24.45 1.46
C TYR A 321 10.13 25.06 2.30
N GLU A 322 9.98 26.30 2.69
CA GLU A 322 10.89 26.96 3.63
C GLU A 322 10.74 26.37 5.03
N PRO A 323 11.79 25.72 5.62
CA PRO A 323 11.66 24.98 6.88
C PRO A 323 11.53 25.88 8.12
N GLY A 324 11.71 27.17 7.97
CA GLY A 324 11.70 28.11 9.07
C GLY A 324 12.66 27.70 10.18
N SER A 325 12.31 28.03 11.42
CA SER A 325 13.18 27.82 12.58
C SER A 325 13.59 26.37 12.87
N ALA A 326 13.02 25.38 12.18
CA ALA A 326 13.48 23.99 12.32
C ALA A 326 14.90 23.79 11.81
N ILE A 327 15.35 24.56 10.79
CA ILE A 327 16.73 24.50 10.26
C ILE A 327 17.77 25.01 11.26
N LYS A 328 17.39 25.84 12.26
CA LYS A 328 18.30 26.40 13.25
C LYS A 328 19.06 25.32 14.03
N VAL A 329 18.49 24.13 14.13
CA VAL A 329 19.18 22.94 14.66
C VAL A 329 20.43 22.64 13.85
N LEU A 330 20.34 22.71 12.51
CA LEU A 330 21.47 22.46 11.61
C LEU A 330 22.45 23.63 11.59
N THR A 331 21.96 24.86 11.71
CA THR A 331 22.77 26.09 11.75
C THR A 331 23.66 26.09 12.98
N VAL A 332 23.09 25.86 14.17
CA VAL A 332 23.85 25.79 15.42
C VAL A 332 24.81 24.60 15.41
N ALA A 333 24.38 23.44 14.89
CA ALA A 333 25.27 22.29 14.73
C ALA A 333 26.46 22.61 13.85
N SER A 334 26.28 23.37 12.76
CA SER A 334 27.33 23.81 11.86
C SER A 334 28.28 24.79 12.54
N ALA A 335 27.72 25.77 13.25
CA ALA A 335 28.53 26.78 13.99
C ALA A 335 29.39 26.13 15.09
N ILE A 336 28.82 25.20 15.87
CA ILE A 336 29.56 24.43 16.88
C ILE A 336 30.67 23.61 16.24
N ASN A 337 30.34 22.89 15.16
CA ASN A 337 31.26 21.94 14.54
C ASN A 337 32.42 22.64 13.78
N SER A 338 32.19 23.87 13.32
CA SER A 338 33.20 24.72 12.66
C SER A 338 33.97 25.63 13.61
N GLY A 339 33.72 25.55 14.93
CA GLY A 339 34.39 26.36 15.93
C GLY A 339 33.93 27.84 16.02
N ASN A 340 32.79 28.16 15.42
CA ASN A 340 32.21 29.51 15.37
C ASN A 340 31.11 29.75 16.39
N TYR A 341 31.00 28.90 17.42
CA TYR A 341 29.96 28.96 18.44
C TYR A 341 30.58 29.12 19.83
N ASP A 342 30.12 30.13 20.56
CA ASP A 342 30.33 30.29 21.99
C ASP A 342 28.97 30.43 22.69
N SER A 343 28.66 29.51 23.62
CA SER A 343 27.38 29.47 24.33
C SER A 343 27.16 30.69 25.22
N ASN A 344 28.24 31.27 25.76
CA ASN A 344 28.26 32.37 26.74
C ASN A 344 28.41 33.75 26.09
N ALA A 345 28.79 33.78 24.81
CA ALA A 345 28.81 35.03 24.08
C ALA A 345 27.43 35.69 24.10
N THR A 346 27.40 36.98 24.37
CA THR A 346 26.14 37.76 24.34
C THR A 346 26.02 38.52 23.03
N TYR A 347 24.81 38.76 22.63
CA TYR A 347 24.48 39.60 21.49
C TYR A 347 23.22 40.41 21.80
N ARG A 348 23.05 41.53 21.14
CA ARG A 348 21.81 42.31 21.21
C ARG A 348 20.77 41.70 20.31
N SER A 349 19.71 41.12 20.92
CA SER A 349 18.55 40.64 20.19
C SER A 349 17.69 41.82 19.72
N GLY A 350 17.03 41.66 18.61
CA GLY A 350 16.19 42.68 17.96
C GLY A 350 16.52 42.81 16.47
N PRO A 351 16.20 43.97 15.86
CA PRO A 351 16.50 44.19 14.44
C PRO A 351 18.02 44.09 14.18
N TYR A 352 18.42 43.31 13.18
CA TYR A 352 19.80 43.12 12.77
C TYR A 352 19.95 43.45 11.28
N VAL A 353 20.75 44.42 10.95
CA VAL A 353 20.89 44.95 9.58
C VAL A 353 22.02 44.27 8.83
N ILE A 354 21.75 43.81 7.61
CA ILE A 354 22.69 43.22 6.67
C ILE A 354 22.45 43.89 5.31
N ASP A 355 23.47 44.57 4.79
CA ASP A 355 23.41 45.23 3.47
C ASP A 355 22.14 46.09 3.27
N GLY A 356 21.77 46.85 4.30
CA GLY A 356 20.59 47.74 4.27
C GLY A 356 19.24 47.04 4.49
N SER A 357 19.22 45.70 4.53
CA SER A 357 18.01 44.92 4.82
C SER A 357 18.02 44.47 6.30
N THR A 358 16.81 44.34 6.88
CA THR A 358 16.67 44.04 8.33
C THR A 358 16.19 42.64 8.58
N VAL A 359 16.95 41.84 9.30
CA VAL A 359 16.52 40.60 9.93
C VAL A 359 15.73 40.94 11.19
N ASN A 360 14.49 40.54 11.26
CA ASN A 360 13.64 40.78 12.41
C ASN A 360 13.48 39.52 13.25
N GLU A 361 13.37 39.70 14.57
CA GLU A 361 12.92 38.65 15.49
C GLU A 361 11.39 38.44 15.34
N TRP A 362 10.90 37.24 15.67
CA TRP A 362 9.45 37.02 15.77
C TRP A 362 8.84 37.91 16.87
N ASN A 363 9.55 38.14 17.97
CA ASN A 363 9.29 39.22 18.91
C ASN A 363 9.96 40.48 18.40
N ARG A 364 9.27 41.30 17.67
CA ARG A 364 9.79 42.49 16.94
C ARG A 364 10.69 43.40 17.80
N SER A 365 10.45 43.51 19.12
CA SER A 365 11.25 44.31 20.06
C SER A 365 12.56 43.65 20.48
N GLY A 366 12.70 42.33 20.27
CA GLY A 366 13.80 41.53 20.80
C GLY A 366 13.74 41.36 22.32
N TRP A 367 14.81 40.83 22.90
CA TRP A 367 14.98 40.56 24.34
C TRP A 367 16.17 41.30 24.97
N GLY A 368 16.71 42.30 24.31
CA GLY A 368 17.91 43.01 24.75
C GLY A 368 19.17 42.15 24.58
N ASN A 369 20.12 42.29 25.51
CA ASN A 369 21.35 41.50 25.50
C ASN A 369 21.09 40.12 26.14
N ILE A 370 21.18 39.09 25.34
CA ILE A 370 21.02 37.69 25.75
C ILE A 370 22.17 36.82 25.23
N THR A 371 22.34 35.63 25.81
CA THR A 371 23.40 34.71 25.33
C THR A 371 22.98 34.03 24.03
N VAL A 372 23.95 33.57 23.25
CA VAL A 372 23.73 32.80 22.03
C VAL A 372 22.90 31.53 22.32
N LYS A 373 23.12 30.86 23.47
CA LYS A 373 22.34 29.74 23.93
C LYS A 373 20.87 30.14 24.17
N GLU A 374 20.61 31.24 24.90
CA GLU A 374 19.26 31.74 25.13
C GLU A 374 18.58 32.13 23.81
N GLY A 375 19.33 32.72 22.88
CA GLY A 375 18.79 33.04 21.55
C GLY A 375 18.31 31.82 20.79
N PHE A 376 18.99 30.67 20.90
CA PHE A 376 18.51 29.42 20.31
C PHE A 376 17.21 28.94 20.97
N MET A 377 17.14 28.97 22.32
CA MET A 377 15.93 28.55 23.07
C MET A 377 14.73 29.42 22.73
N ARG A 378 14.91 30.74 22.59
CA ARG A 378 13.89 31.73 22.18
C ARG A 378 13.67 31.77 20.66
N SER A 379 14.37 30.91 19.92
CA SER A 379 14.26 30.88 18.44
C SER A 379 14.59 32.19 17.75
N SER A 380 15.64 32.92 18.23
CA SER A 380 16.08 34.16 17.63
C SER A 380 16.55 33.99 16.18
N ASN A 381 16.10 34.87 15.28
CA ASN A 381 16.56 34.94 13.90
C ASN A 381 17.89 35.68 13.82
N ALA A 382 18.04 36.78 14.60
CA ALA A 382 19.20 37.63 14.58
C ALA A 382 20.49 36.85 14.95
N VAL A 383 20.42 35.97 15.97
CA VAL A 383 21.63 35.19 16.34
C VAL A 383 21.98 34.15 15.25
N MET A 384 21.01 33.59 14.55
CA MET A 384 21.27 32.63 13.46
C MET A 384 21.94 33.32 12.27
N ALA A 385 21.46 34.50 11.91
CA ALA A 385 22.10 35.35 10.89
C ALA A 385 23.55 35.71 11.27
N GLN A 386 23.81 36.11 12.54
CA GLN A 386 25.15 36.39 13.03
C GLN A 386 26.07 35.15 13.03
N LEU A 387 25.54 33.96 13.37
CA LEU A 387 26.29 32.72 13.27
C LEU A 387 26.62 32.35 11.83
N GLU A 388 25.70 32.58 10.89
CA GLU A 388 25.97 32.39 9.45
C GLU A 388 27.10 33.31 8.99
N GLN A 389 27.05 34.62 9.29
CA GLN A 389 28.07 35.55 8.93
C GLN A 389 29.42 35.21 9.57
N LYS A 390 29.43 34.77 10.85
CA LYS A 390 30.65 34.33 11.55
C LYS A 390 31.24 33.07 10.94
N MET A 391 30.44 32.11 10.50
CA MET A 391 30.90 30.94 9.74
C MET A 391 31.40 31.33 8.34
N GLY A 392 30.77 32.30 7.75
CA GLY A 392 30.94 32.71 6.36
C GLY A 392 30.19 31.85 5.37
N LYS A 393 29.75 32.48 4.27
CA LYS A 393 28.88 31.88 3.25
C LYS A 393 29.36 30.53 2.66
N LYS A 394 30.67 30.37 2.47
CA LYS A 394 31.26 29.14 1.93
C LYS A 394 31.12 27.97 2.94
N THR A 395 31.41 28.25 4.21
CA THR A 395 31.30 27.24 5.29
C THR A 395 29.86 26.83 5.47
N TRP A 396 28.92 27.77 5.57
CA TRP A 396 27.49 27.45 5.72
C TRP A 396 26.94 26.66 4.54
N MET A 397 27.19 27.08 3.30
CA MET A 397 26.80 26.32 2.11
C MET A 397 27.40 24.90 2.11
N SER A 398 28.66 24.74 2.56
CA SER A 398 29.26 23.40 2.70
C SER A 398 28.46 22.51 3.67
N TYR A 399 27.98 23.06 4.79
CA TYR A 399 27.15 22.31 5.74
C TYR A 399 25.75 22.00 5.20
N ILE A 400 25.10 22.93 4.51
CA ILE A 400 23.83 22.67 3.81
C ILE A 400 23.97 21.42 2.95
N ARG A 401 25.03 21.35 2.14
CA ARG A 401 25.32 20.19 1.28
C ARG A 401 25.72 18.93 2.06
N LYS A 402 26.51 19.05 3.12
CA LYS A 402 26.93 17.94 4.00
C LYS A 402 25.73 17.31 4.71
N PHE A 403 24.72 18.10 5.10
CA PHE A 403 23.45 17.61 5.64
C PHE A 403 22.51 17.02 4.58
N GLY A 404 22.93 17.00 3.30
CA GLY A 404 22.19 16.35 2.23
C GLY A 404 21.01 17.15 1.72
N LEU A 405 20.90 18.43 2.07
CA LEU A 405 19.90 19.35 1.54
C LEU A 405 20.23 19.72 0.07
N LEU A 406 19.23 20.23 -0.66
CA LEU A 406 19.31 20.65 -2.06
C LEU A 406 19.66 19.51 -3.03
N ARG A 407 19.31 18.28 -2.69
CA ARG A 407 19.42 17.11 -3.56
C ARG A 407 18.42 16.02 -3.13
N PRO A 408 17.96 15.18 -4.05
CA PRO A 408 17.11 14.04 -3.68
C PRO A 408 17.81 13.14 -2.67
N VAL A 409 17.06 12.65 -1.70
CA VAL A 409 17.54 11.68 -0.70
C VAL A 409 17.76 10.31 -1.32
N GLY A 410 16.96 9.98 -2.36
CA GLY A 410 16.96 8.68 -3.00
C GLY A 410 16.38 7.60 -2.08
N ALA A 411 15.33 7.93 -1.34
CA ALA A 411 14.67 6.99 -0.40
C ALA A 411 14.01 5.79 -1.10
N GLY A 412 13.87 5.83 -2.43
CA GLY A 412 13.23 4.76 -3.20
C GLY A 412 11.72 4.70 -3.02
N LEU A 413 11.09 5.84 -2.79
CA LEU A 413 9.65 5.97 -2.50
C LEU A 413 8.86 6.68 -3.61
N GLY A 414 9.50 7.05 -4.70
CA GLY A 414 8.91 7.78 -5.81
C GLY A 414 9.72 8.99 -6.23
N ALA A 415 9.07 9.96 -6.87
CA ALA A 415 9.67 11.22 -7.24
C ALA A 415 10.06 12.03 -5.98
N GLU A 416 11.20 12.70 -6.03
CA GLU A 416 11.69 13.54 -4.94
C GLU A 416 12.09 14.91 -5.48
N SER A 417 11.67 15.97 -4.81
CA SER A 417 12.15 17.32 -5.09
C SER A 417 13.58 17.52 -4.53
N SER A 418 14.40 18.23 -5.28
CA SER A 418 15.72 18.64 -4.82
C SER A 418 15.68 19.79 -3.82
N GLY A 419 14.58 20.54 -3.76
CA GLY A 419 14.53 21.83 -3.12
C GLY A 419 15.23 22.92 -3.95
N ASN A 420 15.28 24.13 -3.39
CA ASN A 420 15.89 25.30 -4.03
C ASN A 420 16.51 26.21 -2.98
N ILE A 421 17.35 27.16 -3.40
CA ILE A 421 17.97 28.15 -2.52
C ILE A 421 18.21 29.47 -3.25
N ASN A 422 17.83 30.56 -2.64
CA ASN A 422 18.30 31.88 -3.03
C ASN A 422 19.52 32.24 -2.16
N TYR A 423 20.69 32.43 -2.78
CA TYR A 423 21.98 32.59 -2.06
C TYR A 423 22.81 33.72 -2.65
N THR A 424 22.18 34.66 -3.36
CA THR A 424 22.87 35.68 -4.15
C THR A 424 23.42 36.79 -3.25
N TYR A 425 22.58 37.39 -2.42
CA TYR A 425 22.96 38.52 -1.57
C TYR A 425 23.24 38.07 -0.13
N ALA A 426 24.03 38.85 0.63
CA ALA A 426 24.35 38.52 2.01
C ALA A 426 23.11 38.41 2.91
N PHE A 427 22.10 39.20 2.64
CA PHE A 427 20.81 39.11 3.33
C PHE A 427 20.13 37.76 3.08
N ASP A 428 20.09 37.30 1.82
CA ASP A 428 19.50 35.97 1.48
C ASP A 428 20.31 34.85 2.12
N GLN A 429 21.64 34.94 2.11
CA GLN A 429 22.50 33.94 2.74
C GLN A 429 22.20 33.80 4.24
N ALA A 430 22.08 34.94 4.93
CA ALA A 430 21.71 34.96 6.34
C ALA A 430 20.32 34.43 6.61
N ASN A 431 19.34 34.69 5.71
CA ASN A 431 17.97 34.18 5.81
C ASN A 431 17.93 32.65 5.80
N THR A 432 18.80 31.98 5.03
CA THR A 432 18.86 30.54 5.01
C THR A 432 19.23 29.92 6.37
N ALA A 433 19.92 30.65 7.22
CA ALA A 433 20.32 30.16 8.53
C ALA A 433 19.16 30.05 9.54
N TYR A 434 18.04 30.72 9.28
CA TYR A 434 16.82 30.56 10.07
C TYR A 434 15.64 30.04 9.25
N GLY A 435 15.91 29.57 8.01
CA GLY A 435 15.01 28.75 7.22
C GLY A 435 14.08 29.52 6.29
N GLN A 436 14.50 30.70 5.86
CA GLN A 436 13.93 31.43 4.73
C GLN A 436 14.91 31.44 3.57
N ALA A 437 14.47 31.73 2.36
CA ALA A 437 15.26 31.69 1.12
C ALA A 437 15.89 30.31 0.79
N ILE A 438 15.46 29.24 1.44
CA ILE A 438 15.85 27.86 1.17
C ILE A 438 14.62 26.94 1.25
N ASP A 439 14.36 26.19 0.18
CA ASP A 439 13.27 25.20 0.12
C ASP A 439 13.82 23.80 0.30
N VAL A 440 13.21 23.02 1.16
CA VAL A 440 13.59 21.64 1.46
C VAL A 440 12.35 20.76 1.59
N THR A 441 12.50 19.45 1.41
CA THR A 441 11.41 18.48 1.64
C THR A 441 11.43 17.93 3.06
N VAL A 442 10.31 17.38 3.51
CA VAL A 442 10.21 16.72 4.82
C VAL A 442 11.22 15.58 4.93
N ILE A 443 11.42 14.80 3.87
CA ILE A 443 12.35 13.65 3.89
C ILE A 443 13.81 14.08 3.95
N GLN A 444 14.18 15.22 3.31
CA GLN A 444 15.52 15.81 3.44
C GLN A 444 15.80 16.24 4.87
N MET A 445 14.84 16.90 5.53
CA MET A 445 14.97 17.31 6.92
C MET A 445 15.10 16.08 7.85
N MET A 446 14.33 15.03 7.64
CA MET A 446 14.45 13.78 8.41
C MET A 446 15.83 13.16 8.28
N GLN A 447 16.38 13.11 7.06
CA GLN A 447 17.76 12.64 6.84
C GLN A 447 18.78 13.52 7.59
N ALA A 448 18.69 14.85 7.46
CA ALA A 448 19.59 15.79 8.12
C ALA A 448 19.51 15.68 9.65
N PHE A 449 18.32 15.63 10.22
CA PHE A 449 18.09 15.47 11.66
C PHE A 449 18.64 14.15 12.22
N SER A 450 18.74 13.10 11.39
CA SER A 450 19.36 11.85 11.84
C SER A 450 20.81 12.04 12.28
N ALA A 451 21.55 12.99 11.69
CA ALA A 451 22.92 13.30 12.12
C ALA A 451 22.95 13.91 13.54
N ILE A 452 21.90 14.66 13.91
CA ILE A 452 21.80 15.23 15.27
C ILE A 452 21.49 14.11 16.27
N ALA A 453 20.54 13.25 15.96
CA ALA A 453 20.09 12.17 16.85
C ALA A 453 21.09 11.00 16.96
N ASN A 454 21.95 10.77 15.94
CA ASN A 454 22.80 9.59 15.83
C ASN A 454 24.30 9.91 15.86
N LYS A 455 24.72 10.70 16.85
CA LYS A 455 26.14 10.98 17.14
C LYS A 455 26.92 11.48 15.92
N GLY A 456 26.28 12.31 15.11
CA GLY A 456 26.84 12.89 13.89
C GLY A 456 26.71 12.02 12.64
N LYS A 457 26.25 10.78 12.73
CA LYS A 457 26.05 9.89 11.59
C LYS A 457 24.69 10.15 10.94
N MET A 458 24.69 10.55 9.69
CA MET A 458 23.48 10.78 8.91
C MET A 458 23.09 9.49 8.18
N VAL A 459 21.87 9.01 8.43
CA VAL A 459 21.34 7.77 7.83
C VAL A 459 20.28 8.07 6.78
N LYS A 460 20.25 7.24 5.75
CA LYS A 460 19.26 7.30 4.68
C LYS A 460 17.91 6.81 5.17
N PRO A 461 16.82 7.61 5.06
CA PRO A 461 15.47 7.15 5.31
C PRO A 461 15.10 5.99 4.40
N ARG A 462 14.42 4.98 4.92
CA ARG A 462 13.98 3.79 4.18
C ARG A 462 12.66 3.25 4.68
N LEU A 463 11.85 2.76 3.76
CA LEU A 463 10.54 2.18 4.03
C LEU A 463 10.49 0.68 3.78
N VAL A 464 11.25 0.17 2.81
CA VAL A 464 11.33 -1.27 2.52
C VAL A 464 12.37 -1.93 3.42
N ASP A 465 11.98 -3.00 4.12
CA ASP A 465 12.88 -3.81 4.94
C ASP A 465 13.46 -4.98 4.16
N LYS A 466 12.60 -5.77 3.49
CA LYS A 466 13.01 -6.90 2.64
C LYS A 466 12.02 -7.13 1.50
N ILE A 467 12.47 -7.84 0.48
CA ILE A 467 11.64 -8.36 -0.62
C ILE A 467 11.86 -9.88 -0.67
N VAL A 468 10.77 -10.63 -0.76
CA VAL A 468 10.78 -12.10 -0.74
C VAL A 468 10.08 -12.61 -1.99
N ASP A 469 10.69 -13.56 -2.68
CA ASP A 469 10.05 -14.31 -3.75
C ASP A 469 9.10 -15.36 -3.14
N PRO A 470 7.77 -15.22 -3.26
CA PRO A 470 6.81 -16.16 -2.68
C PRO A 470 6.83 -17.53 -3.37
N ASN A 471 7.40 -17.64 -4.57
CA ASN A 471 7.46 -18.89 -5.31
C ASN A 471 8.55 -19.83 -4.75
N THR A 472 9.59 -19.26 -4.13
CA THR A 472 10.74 -20.01 -3.58
C THR A 472 10.95 -19.80 -2.09
N GLY A 473 10.28 -18.82 -1.46
CA GLY A 473 10.49 -18.39 -0.08
C GLY A 473 11.81 -17.65 0.15
N LYS A 474 12.59 -17.38 -0.90
CA LYS A 474 13.91 -16.73 -0.77
C LYS A 474 13.79 -15.21 -0.63
N THR A 475 14.56 -14.63 0.28
CA THR A 475 14.75 -13.18 0.34
C THR A 475 15.64 -12.74 -0.81
N VAL A 476 15.05 -12.03 -1.77
CA VAL A 476 15.76 -11.49 -2.96
C VAL A 476 16.42 -10.15 -2.70
N TYR A 477 15.92 -9.41 -1.72
CA TYR A 477 16.52 -8.16 -1.26
C TYR A 477 16.31 -7.98 0.25
N LYS A 478 17.35 -7.56 0.95
CA LYS A 478 17.27 -7.15 2.36
C LYS A 478 17.96 -5.80 2.53
N SER A 479 17.20 -4.83 2.98
CA SER A 479 17.68 -3.47 3.21
C SER A 479 18.67 -3.45 4.38
N LYS A 480 19.72 -2.65 4.22
CA LYS A 480 20.74 -2.41 5.27
C LYS A 480 20.73 -0.93 5.65
N THR A 481 21.08 -0.63 6.89
CA THR A 481 21.33 0.75 7.30
C THR A 481 22.43 1.37 6.44
N GLN A 482 22.13 2.51 5.81
CA GLN A 482 23.07 3.27 5.00
C GLN A 482 23.43 4.57 5.70
N VAL A 483 24.68 4.69 6.14
CA VAL A 483 25.25 5.96 6.61
C VAL A 483 25.69 6.75 5.38
N VAL A 484 24.99 7.85 5.08
CA VAL A 484 25.20 8.67 3.86
C VAL A 484 26.08 9.89 4.12
N GLY A 485 26.52 10.08 5.36
CA GLY A 485 27.42 11.17 5.73
C GLY A 485 27.65 11.26 7.23
N LYS A 486 28.64 12.07 7.59
CA LYS A 486 28.92 12.46 8.98
C LYS A 486 29.20 13.95 9.03
N PRO A 487 28.17 14.80 8.86
CA PRO A 487 28.34 16.26 8.76
C PRO A 487 28.95 16.90 10.03
N ILE A 488 28.71 16.29 11.18
CA ILE A 488 29.15 16.80 12.49
C ILE A 488 29.79 15.71 13.35
N THR A 489 30.51 16.12 14.41
CA THR A 489 31.04 15.20 15.41
C THR A 489 30.00 14.75 16.42
N ALA A 490 30.23 13.64 17.14
CA ALA A 490 29.39 13.19 18.24
C ALA A 490 29.30 14.22 19.37
N LYS A 491 30.41 14.94 19.65
CA LYS A 491 30.46 16.04 20.63
C LYS A 491 29.53 17.18 20.24
N THR A 492 29.50 17.56 18.96
CA THR A 492 28.61 18.58 18.43
C THR A 492 27.14 18.10 18.54
N SER A 493 26.84 16.87 18.11
CA SER A 493 25.53 16.28 18.24
C SER A 493 25.00 16.37 19.66
N LYS A 494 25.79 15.93 20.67
CA LYS A 494 25.37 16.02 22.08
C LYS A 494 25.07 17.44 22.50
N LYS A 495 25.95 18.41 22.19
CA LYS A 495 25.74 19.83 22.55
C LYS A 495 24.41 20.36 21.96
N VAL A 496 24.12 20.01 20.72
CA VAL A 496 22.86 20.43 20.07
C VAL A 496 21.66 19.79 20.73
N LEU A 497 21.72 18.49 21.09
CA LEU A 497 20.64 17.80 21.83
C LEU A 497 20.41 18.43 23.20
N ASP A 498 21.47 18.74 23.95
CA ASP A 498 21.37 19.46 25.25
C ASP A 498 20.66 20.83 25.09
N MET A 499 20.93 21.52 23.97
CA MET A 499 20.26 22.80 23.68
C MET A 499 18.78 22.58 23.26
N MET A 500 18.49 21.53 22.52
CA MET A 500 17.12 21.17 22.14
C MET A 500 16.31 20.67 23.36
N GLU A 501 16.94 19.99 24.34
CA GLU A 501 16.33 19.63 25.61
C GLU A 501 15.96 20.91 26.38
N ALA A 502 16.87 21.90 26.43
CA ALA A 502 16.59 23.19 27.05
C ALA A 502 15.42 23.96 26.41
N VAL A 503 15.19 23.81 25.08
CA VAL A 503 13.97 24.37 24.44
C VAL A 503 12.69 23.86 25.09
N VAL A 504 12.68 22.62 25.61
CA VAL A 504 11.50 22.00 26.21
C VAL A 504 11.40 22.27 27.72
N TYR A 505 12.53 22.26 28.45
CA TYR A 505 12.51 22.23 29.91
C TYR A 505 13.00 23.51 30.58
N ASP A 506 13.61 24.44 29.86
CA ASP A 506 13.97 25.75 30.38
C ASP A 506 12.76 26.71 30.32
N GLU A 507 12.58 27.57 31.34
CA GLU A 507 11.49 28.54 31.37
C GLU A 507 11.46 29.52 30.18
N LYS A 508 12.62 29.77 29.60
CA LYS A 508 12.78 30.62 28.40
C LYS A 508 12.61 29.89 27.09
N GLY A 509 12.43 28.57 27.13
CA GLY A 509 12.25 27.73 25.97
C GLY A 509 10.84 27.86 25.37
N LEU A 510 10.72 27.75 24.04
CA LEU A 510 9.45 27.83 23.33
C LEU A 510 8.78 26.45 23.13
N GLY A 511 9.35 25.38 23.69
CA GLY A 511 8.90 24.02 23.45
C GLY A 511 8.27 23.32 24.65
N GLN A 512 7.86 24.03 25.70
CA GLN A 512 7.36 23.45 26.94
C GLN A 512 6.14 22.53 26.73
N ASP A 513 5.29 22.82 25.76
CA ASP A 513 4.13 21.98 25.38
C ASP A 513 4.52 20.58 24.87
N TYR A 514 5.79 20.35 24.48
CA TYR A 514 6.29 19.06 24.00
C TYR A 514 6.87 18.16 25.10
N ALA A 515 6.80 18.56 26.35
CA ALA A 515 7.15 17.70 27.46
C ALA A 515 6.21 16.48 27.52
N ILE A 516 6.80 15.30 27.74
CA ILE A 516 6.08 14.03 27.85
C ILE A 516 6.47 13.37 29.16
N ASP A 517 5.49 13.09 30.02
CA ASP A 517 5.73 12.44 31.31
C ASP A 517 6.45 11.10 31.14
N GLY A 518 7.51 10.91 31.91
CA GLY A 518 8.33 9.70 31.90
C GLY A 518 9.41 9.67 30.81
N TYR A 519 9.50 10.70 29.93
CA TYR A 519 10.48 10.76 28.86
C TYR A 519 11.11 12.15 28.74
N LYS A 520 12.42 12.19 28.52
CA LYS A 520 13.10 13.42 28.15
C LYS A 520 13.05 13.64 26.64
N ILE A 521 12.60 14.79 26.22
CA ILE A 521 12.41 15.19 24.83
C ILE A 521 13.37 16.32 24.48
N ALA A 522 14.09 16.18 23.36
CA ALA A 522 14.82 17.26 22.73
C ALA A 522 14.00 17.75 21.53
N ALA A 523 13.54 18.98 21.53
CA ALA A 523 12.69 19.49 20.47
C ALA A 523 13.11 20.89 19.96
N LYS A 524 12.65 21.23 18.75
CA LYS A 524 12.74 22.57 18.19
C LYS A 524 11.48 22.90 17.40
N THR A 525 10.86 23.99 17.75
CA THR A 525 9.72 24.57 17.02
C THR A 525 10.16 25.27 15.76
N GLY A 526 9.30 25.28 14.75
CA GLY A 526 9.49 25.99 13.51
C GLY A 526 8.24 26.74 13.09
N THR A 527 8.45 27.96 12.65
CA THR A 527 7.43 28.80 12.03
C THR A 527 8.06 29.41 10.80
N ALA A 528 7.50 29.18 9.64
CA ALA A 528 7.96 29.72 8.37
C ALA A 528 6.85 30.55 7.73
N GLU A 529 7.19 31.72 7.25
CA GLU A 529 6.30 32.50 6.39
C GLU A 529 6.16 31.79 5.04
N ILE A 530 5.07 32.00 4.34
CA ILE A 530 4.81 31.40 3.02
C ILE A 530 5.00 32.47 1.97
N ALA A 531 5.93 32.21 1.04
CA ALA A 531 6.18 33.14 -0.07
C ALA A 531 4.92 33.39 -0.88
N ASN A 532 4.73 34.64 -1.29
CA ASN A 532 3.61 35.02 -2.12
C ASN A 532 3.77 34.42 -3.53
N SER A 533 2.71 33.84 -4.07
CA SER A 533 2.71 33.25 -5.42
C SER A 533 3.00 34.28 -6.53
N ASN A 534 2.85 35.56 -6.22
CA ASN A 534 3.14 36.66 -7.15
C ASN A 534 4.65 37.05 -7.20
N GLY A 535 5.51 36.30 -6.52
CA GLY A 535 6.97 36.43 -6.60
C GLY A 535 7.59 37.52 -5.73
N THR A 536 6.80 38.25 -4.91
CA THR A 536 7.35 39.29 -4.01
C THR A 536 6.79 39.16 -2.61
N GLY A 537 7.68 39.03 -1.61
CA GLY A 537 7.33 39.00 -0.19
C GLY A 537 6.60 37.75 0.26
N TYR A 538 6.00 37.84 1.43
CA TYR A 538 5.31 36.74 2.12
C TYR A 538 3.83 37.03 2.31
N LEU A 539 3.02 35.98 2.48
CA LEU A 539 1.61 36.10 2.80
C LEU A 539 1.43 36.72 4.19
N SER A 540 0.49 37.66 4.32
CA SER A 540 0.16 38.26 5.62
C SER A 540 -0.87 37.42 6.39
N GLY A 541 -0.90 37.57 7.72
CA GLY A 541 -1.86 36.93 8.62
C GLY A 541 -1.25 35.80 9.46
N SER A 542 -1.68 35.70 10.71
CA SER A 542 -1.10 34.80 11.73
C SER A 542 -1.22 33.29 11.39
N SER A 543 -2.18 32.93 10.56
CA SER A 543 -2.38 31.55 10.09
C SER A 543 -1.68 31.22 8.76
N ASN A 544 -1.16 32.24 8.05
CA ASN A 544 -0.50 32.05 6.76
C ASN A 544 0.98 31.66 6.93
N HIS A 545 1.19 30.58 7.69
CA HIS A 545 2.51 30.06 8.03
C HIS A 545 2.55 28.54 7.84
N ILE A 546 3.76 28.00 7.80
CA ILE A 546 4.01 26.58 8.02
C ILE A 546 4.55 26.45 9.44
N PHE A 547 3.74 25.85 10.31
CA PHE A 547 4.14 25.52 11.67
C PHE A 547 4.76 24.13 11.70
N SER A 548 5.86 23.96 12.42
CA SER A 548 6.52 22.66 12.48
C SER A 548 7.14 22.39 13.84
N VAL A 549 7.39 21.14 14.12
CA VAL A 549 8.20 20.67 15.24
C VAL A 549 9.04 19.48 14.83
N VAL A 550 10.33 19.51 15.12
CA VAL A 550 11.18 18.33 15.17
C VAL A 550 11.41 17.98 16.63
N GLY A 551 11.17 16.71 16.98
CA GLY A 551 11.49 16.18 18.29
C GLY A 551 12.26 14.88 18.20
N MET A 552 13.17 14.69 19.15
CA MET A 552 14.06 13.54 19.25
C MET A 552 13.98 12.97 20.66
N ALA A 553 13.81 11.67 20.77
CA ALA A 553 13.60 11.02 22.06
C ALA A 553 14.21 9.61 22.13
N PRO A 554 14.70 9.19 23.33
CA PRO A 554 15.03 10.00 24.52
C PRO A 554 16.11 11.04 24.22
N ALA A 555 16.10 12.22 24.90
CA ALA A 555 16.97 13.35 24.57
C ALA A 555 18.48 13.06 24.68
N ASP A 556 18.88 12.18 25.61
CA ASP A 556 20.28 11.81 25.87
C ASP A 556 20.87 10.86 24.80
N ASN A 557 20.04 9.98 24.23
CA ASN A 557 20.41 9.05 23.17
C ASN A 557 19.21 8.76 22.25
N PRO A 558 18.85 9.71 21.39
CA PRO A 558 17.61 9.64 20.62
C PRO A 558 17.58 8.43 19.69
N ARG A 559 16.58 7.58 19.91
CA ARG A 559 16.29 6.49 18.99
C ARG A 559 15.28 6.91 17.92
N TYR A 560 14.33 7.76 18.29
CA TYR A 560 13.31 8.20 17.36
C TYR A 560 13.36 9.69 17.11
N ILE A 561 13.07 10.05 15.87
CA ILE A 561 12.85 11.40 15.40
C ILE A 561 11.43 11.48 14.90
N MET A 562 10.70 12.48 15.33
CA MET A 562 9.41 12.84 14.72
C MET A 562 9.50 14.25 14.16
N TYR A 563 9.08 14.42 12.92
CA TYR A 563 8.95 15.72 12.29
C TYR A 563 7.50 15.91 11.82
N LEU A 564 6.90 16.99 12.26
CA LEU A 564 5.51 17.35 12.00
C LEU A 564 5.46 18.74 11.39
N THR A 565 4.71 18.92 10.31
CA THR A 565 4.43 20.22 9.70
C THR A 565 2.94 20.41 9.51
N VAL A 566 2.43 21.63 9.73
CA VAL A 566 1.05 22.03 9.51
C VAL A 566 1.05 23.34 8.72
N LYS A 567 0.59 23.30 7.48
CA LYS A 567 0.57 24.45 6.57
C LYS A 567 -0.80 25.11 6.61
N GLN A 568 -0.82 26.43 6.85
CA GLN A 568 -2.01 27.30 6.79
C GLN A 568 -3.23 26.72 7.54
N PRO A 569 -3.14 26.47 8.84
CA PRO A 569 -4.31 26.08 9.62
C PRO A 569 -5.29 27.25 9.71
N LYS A 570 -6.60 26.96 9.59
CA LYS A 570 -7.64 27.99 9.74
C LYS A 570 -8.10 28.19 11.16
N SER A 571 -7.73 27.32 12.11
CA SER A 571 -8.22 27.33 13.49
C SER A 571 -7.23 27.88 14.51
N PHE A 572 -5.98 28.13 14.14
CA PHE A 572 -4.96 28.69 15.02
C PHE A 572 -3.89 29.48 14.24
N GLY A 573 -3.09 30.23 14.93
CA GLY A 573 -1.98 31.03 14.40
C GLY A 573 -0.74 30.93 15.27
N ILE A 574 0.19 31.86 15.13
CA ILE A 574 1.54 31.88 15.76
C ILE A 574 1.49 31.71 17.29
N ASN A 575 0.47 32.21 17.96
CA ASN A 575 0.44 32.19 19.44
C ASN A 575 -0.01 30.84 20.03
N ASP A 576 -0.60 29.97 19.23
CA ASP A 576 -1.17 28.69 19.66
C ASP A 576 -0.58 27.49 18.93
N ASP A 577 0.47 27.70 18.13
CA ASP A 577 1.02 26.65 17.27
C ASP A 577 1.61 25.50 18.09
N THR A 578 2.43 25.76 19.12
CA THR A 578 3.04 24.74 19.97
C THR A 578 1.99 23.88 20.67
N LYS A 579 0.99 24.53 21.27
CA LYS A 579 -0.13 23.87 21.94
C LYS A 579 -0.94 22.98 20.99
N ASN A 580 -1.16 23.41 19.75
CA ASN A 580 -1.89 22.62 18.76
C ASN A 580 -1.06 21.47 18.21
N LEU A 581 0.21 21.71 17.85
CA LEU A 581 1.10 20.67 17.32
C LEU A 581 1.42 19.60 18.36
N SER A 582 1.60 19.98 19.65
CA SER A 582 1.83 19.02 20.74
C SER A 582 0.71 17.99 20.88
N THR A 583 -0.54 18.37 20.53
CA THR A 583 -1.68 17.43 20.53
C THR A 583 -1.57 16.32 19.48
N ILE A 584 -0.65 16.43 18.52
CA ILE A 584 -0.29 15.37 17.57
C ILE A 584 1.03 14.72 17.99
N PHE A 585 2.04 15.54 18.28
CA PHE A 585 3.39 15.09 18.57
C PHE A 585 3.44 14.19 19.82
N ASN A 586 2.92 14.66 20.96
CA ASN A 586 3.07 13.97 22.24
C ASN A 586 2.43 12.57 22.25
N PRO A 587 1.16 12.37 21.80
CA PRO A 587 0.56 11.03 21.79
C PRO A 587 1.30 10.04 20.90
N ILE A 588 1.78 10.50 19.74
CA ILE A 588 2.49 9.62 18.82
C ILE A 588 3.89 9.30 19.34
N MET A 589 4.67 10.30 19.78
CA MET A 589 6.01 10.07 20.31
C MET A 589 5.97 9.18 21.56
N LYS A 590 5.03 9.44 22.47
CA LYS A 590 4.81 8.57 23.63
C LYS A 590 4.54 7.13 23.23
N LYS A 591 3.62 6.92 22.28
CA LYS A 591 3.28 5.57 21.79
C LYS A 591 4.48 4.85 21.21
N VAL A 592 5.34 5.56 20.46
CA VAL A 592 6.58 5.01 19.89
C VAL A 592 7.55 4.59 21.00
N LEU A 593 7.71 5.45 22.01
CA LEU A 593 8.62 5.21 23.14
C LEU A 593 8.13 4.06 24.01
N ASP A 594 6.83 4.02 24.34
CA ASP A 594 6.21 2.93 25.10
C ASP A 594 6.39 1.59 24.37
N SER A 595 6.15 1.55 23.05
CA SER A 595 6.35 0.35 22.23
C SER A 595 7.81 -0.11 22.21
N SER A 596 8.75 0.81 22.26
CA SER A 596 10.19 0.47 22.25
C SER A 596 10.68 -0.05 23.61
N GLN A 597 10.07 0.36 24.72
CA GLN A 597 10.40 -0.18 26.05
C GLN A 597 9.93 -1.64 26.19
N VAL A 598 8.75 -1.95 25.68
CA VAL A 598 8.25 -3.33 25.63
C VAL A 598 9.19 -4.22 24.79
N ASN A 599 9.75 -3.70 23.70
CA ASN A 599 10.72 -4.41 22.86
C ASN A 599 12.13 -4.50 23.46
N ASN A 600 12.51 -3.64 24.42
CA ASN A 600 13.83 -3.69 25.08
C ASN A 600 13.90 -4.75 26.17
N THR A 601 12.79 -5.22 26.68
CA THR A 601 12.74 -6.34 27.63
C THR A 601 12.87 -7.71 26.94
N ASN A 602 12.61 -7.78 25.59
CA ASN A 602 12.83 -8.98 24.79
C ASN A 602 12.90 -8.63 23.29
N SER A 603 14.07 -8.28 22.78
CA SER A 603 14.33 -8.22 21.33
C SER A 603 14.62 -9.65 20.82
N GLY A 604 13.59 -10.45 20.64
CA GLY A 604 13.74 -11.81 20.14
C GLY A 604 12.40 -12.41 19.72
N THR A 605 12.48 -13.33 18.80
CA THR A 605 11.45 -14.34 18.63
C THR A 605 11.44 -15.22 19.88
N VAL A 606 10.26 -15.50 20.40
CA VAL A 606 10.05 -16.33 21.59
C VAL A 606 9.51 -17.68 21.13
N LYS A 607 10.10 -18.74 21.63
CA LYS A 607 9.60 -20.10 21.43
C LYS A 607 8.44 -20.32 22.40
N VAL A 608 7.25 -20.56 21.87
CA VAL A 608 6.04 -20.70 22.68
C VAL A 608 6.08 -22.02 23.45
N GLU A 609 5.91 -21.97 24.76
CA GLU A 609 5.80 -23.16 25.57
C GLU A 609 4.47 -23.89 25.33
N ASN A 610 4.48 -25.19 25.29
CA ASN A 610 3.26 -25.99 25.27
C ASN A 610 2.59 -25.95 26.66
N VAL A 611 1.46 -25.24 26.76
CA VAL A 611 0.69 -25.12 28.01
C VAL A 611 -0.62 -25.90 27.98
N VAL A 612 -0.83 -26.78 26.98
CA VAL A 612 -1.99 -27.65 26.92
C VAL A 612 -1.96 -28.62 28.09
N GLY A 613 -3.10 -28.76 28.77
CA GLY A 613 -3.24 -29.59 29.98
C GLY A 613 -2.92 -28.87 31.30
N ASN A 614 -2.27 -27.72 31.29
CA ASN A 614 -2.00 -26.91 32.47
C ASN A 614 -3.26 -26.25 33.02
N SER A 615 -3.24 -25.84 34.29
CA SER A 615 -4.25 -24.93 34.80
C SER A 615 -4.21 -23.58 34.05
N VAL A 616 -5.33 -22.90 33.97
CA VAL A 616 -5.44 -21.62 33.26
C VAL A 616 -4.47 -20.59 33.85
N ASP A 617 -4.32 -20.54 35.15
CA ASP A 617 -3.45 -19.56 35.82
C ASP A 617 -1.97 -19.88 35.59
N ASP A 618 -1.55 -21.15 35.68
CA ASP A 618 -0.19 -21.58 35.37
C ASP A 618 0.16 -21.31 33.88
N ALA A 619 -0.77 -21.59 32.99
CA ALA A 619 -0.62 -21.30 31.55
C ALA A 619 -0.46 -19.80 31.27
N LYS A 620 -1.28 -18.94 31.90
CA LYS A 620 -1.17 -17.48 31.80
C LYS A 620 0.19 -17.00 32.28
N ASP A 621 0.63 -17.49 33.43
CA ASP A 621 1.93 -17.11 34.00
C ASP A 621 3.10 -17.53 33.11
N LYS A 622 3.09 -18.76 32.59
CA LYS A 622 4.12 -19.26 31.68
C LYS A 622 4.21 -18.44 30.38
N ILE A 623 3.07 -18.20 29.75
CA ILE A 623 3.00 -17.40 28.50
C ILE A 623 3.41 -15.95 28.77
N SER A 624 2.97 -15.36 29.89
CA SER A 624 3.34 -13.97 30.26
C SER A 624 4.83 -13.82 30.57
N LYS A 625 5.45 -14.80 31.28
CA LYS A 625 6.90 -14.80 31.56
C LYS A 625 7.76 -14.85 30.31
N GLN A 626 7.23 -15.39 29.22
CA GLN A 626 7.86 -15.38 27.91
C GLN A 626 7.70 -14.04 27.15
N GLY A 627 7.01 -13.06 27.74
CA GLY A 627 6.73 -11.77 27.08
C GLY A 627 5.65 -11.86 26.00
N LEU A 628 4.77 -12.88 26.08
CA LEU A 628 3.60 -13.07 25.21
C LEU A 628 2.33 -12.65 25.96
N VAL A 629 1.24 -12.41 25.24
CA VAL A 629 -0.03 -11.96 25.80
C VAL A 629 -1.03 -13.13 25.84
N PRO A 630 -1.26 -13.80 26.99
CA PRO A 630 -2.24 -14.85 27.08
C PRO A 630 -3.67 -14.29 27.07
N VAL A 631 -4.56 -14.91 26.30
CA VAL A 631 -5.98 -14.59 26.26
C VAL A 631 -6.79 -15.86 26.48
N VAL A 632 -7.57 -15.92 27.55
CA VAL A 632 -8.40 -17.07 27.88
C VAL A 632 -9.70 -17.04 27.08
N VAL A 633 -10.03 -18.17 26.46
CA VAL A 633 -11.23 -18.39 25.67
C VAL A 633 -12.01 -19.56 26.28
N GLY A 634 -12.97 -19.25 27.12
CA GLY A 634 -13.80 -20.22 27.82
C GLY A 634 -13.76 -20.09 29.33
N SER A 635 -14.59 -20.90 30.03
CA SER A 635 -14.80 -20.84 31.48
C SER A 635 -14.24 -22.02 32.26
N GLY A 636 -13.46 -22.90 31.58
CA GLY A 636 -12.84 -24.06 32.23
C GLY A 636 -11.60 -23.72 33.03
N ASP A 637 -11.11 -24.69 33.82
CA ASP A 637 -9.96 -24.57 34.71
C ASP A 637 -8.63 -25.06 34.09
N LYS A 638 -8.69 -25.76 32.92
CA LYS A 638 -7.52 -26.30 32.20
C LYS A 638 -7.53 -25.86 30.75
N VAL A 639 -6.34 -25.68 30.19
CA VAL A 639 -6.14 -25.37 28.76
C VAL A 639 -6.31 -26.65 27.93
N GLU A 640 -7.30 -26.65 27.04
CA GLU A 640 -7.55 -27.73 26.08
C GLU A 640 -6.74 -27.57 24.79
N LYS A 641 -6.62 -26.31 24.30
CA LYS A 641 -5.85 -25.96 23.09
C LYS A 641 -5.24 -24.56 23.21
N GLN A 642 -4.16 -24.35 22.49
CA GLN A 642 -3.57 -23.01 22.34
C GLN A 642 -3.50 -22.64 20.86
N SER A 643 -3.64 -21.32 20.54
CA SER A 643 -3.68 -20.82 19.16
C SER A 643 -2.33 -20.85 18.42
N VAL A 644 -1.25 -21.03 19.15
CA VAL A 644 0.12 -21.20 18.64
C VAL A 644 0.63 -22.50 19.22
N GLU A 645 1.01 -23.42 18.37
CA GLU A 645 1.53 -24.73 18.83
C GLU A 645 2.80 -24.56 19.66
N GLY A 646 3.00 -25.46 20.62
CA GLY A 646 4.23 -25.52 21.40
C GLY A 646 5.46 -25.65 20.51
N ASP A 647 6.56 -25.03 20.91
CA ASP A 647 7.81 -24.94 20.16
C ASP A 647 7.82 -24.05 18.91
N GLN A 648 6.68 -23.50 18.49
CA GLN A 648 6.65 -22.48 17.46
C GLN A 648 7.29 -21.18 17.94
N THR A 649 7.97 -20.52 17.02
CA THR A 649 8.65 -19.25 17.28
C THR A 649 7.77 -18.11 16.83
N VAL A 650 7.36 -17.24 17.75
CA VAL A 650 6.53 -16.05 17.52
C VAL A 650 7.24 -14.78 17.98
N ILE A 651 6.72 -13.64 17.59
CA ILE A 651 7.25 -12.34 18.02
C ILE A 651 6.82 -12.06 19.46
N SER A 652 7.74 -11.56 20.28
CA SER A 652 7.41 -11.09 21.64
C SER A 652 6.25 -10.09 21.62
N GLY A 653 5.32 -10.25 22.56
CA GLY A 653 4.08 -9.46 22.63
C GLY A 653 2.92 -10.01 21.78
N GLU A 654 3.10 -11.12 21.07
CA GLU A 654 2.01 -11.78 20.32
C GLU A 654 0.96 -12.37 21.26
N LYS A 655 -0.32 -12.31 20.86
CA LYS A 655 -1.42 -12.92 21.60
C LYS A 655 -1.44 -14.43 21.39
N VAL A 656 -1.42 -15.16 22.51
CA VAL A 656 -1.63 -16.62 22.54
C VAL A 656 -3.01 -16.87 23.16
N LEU A 657 -3.94 -17.34 22.35
CA LEU A 657 -5.28 -17.68 22.80
C LEU A 657 -5.26 -19.07 23.44
N LEU A 658 -5.82 -19.19 24.63
CA LEU A 658 -5.87 -20.40 25.44
C LEU A 658 -7.34 -20.86 25.54
N LEU A 659 -7.71 -21.86 24.76
CA LEU A 659 -9.03 -22.48 24.82
C LEU A 659 -9.09 -23.38 26.05
N THR A 660 -10.12 -23.19 26.89
CA THR A 660 -10.30 -24.00 28.09
C THR A 660 -11.24 -25.17 27.87
N ASN A 661 -11.20 -26.15 28.77
CA ASN A 661 -12.06 -27.33 28.79
C ASN A 661 -13.53 -27.09 29.18
N GLY A 662 -13.90 -25.84 29.47
CA GLY A 662 -15.26 -25.44 29.81
C GLY A 662 -16.06 -24.89 28.61
N THR A 663 -17.16 -24.20 28.92
CA THR A 663 -17.93 -23.49 27.89
C THR A 663 -17.07 -22.45 27.22
N LYS A 664 -16.99 -22.49 25.88
CA LYS A 664 -16.27 -21.49 25.10
C LYS A 664 -16.95 -20.13 25.25
N THR A 665 -16.19 -19.10 25.59
CA THR A 665 -16.72 -17.76 25.76
C THR A 665 -16.03 -16.75 24.86
N MET A 666 -16.78 -15.78 24.38
CA MET A 666 -16.27 -14.71 23.53
C MET A 666 -15.36 -13.78 24.37
N PRO A 667 -14.08 -13.58 24.01
CA PRO A 667 -13.24 -12.58 24.66
C PRO A 667 -13.67 -11.16 24.25
N ASP A 668 -13.21 -10.15 24.97
CA ASP A 668 -13.25 -8.77 24.49
C ASP A 668 -12.22 -8.60 23.38
N ILE A 669 -12.71 -8.43 22.14
CA ILE A 669 -11.86 -8.26 20.96
C ILE A 669 -11.64 -6.80 20.56
N ASN A 670 -12.06 -5.84 21.41
CA ASN A 670 -11.80 -4.44 21.15
C ASN A 670 -10.30 -4.17 21.00
N GLY A 671 -9.91 -3.52 19.90
CA GLY A 671 -8.50 -3.29 19.56
C GLY A 671 -7.75 -4.50 19.00
N TRP A 672 -8.43 -5.63 18.73
CA TRP A 672 -7.78 -6.78 18.11
C TRP A 672 -7.59 -6.59 16.59
N SER A 673 -6.50 -7.12 16.08
CA SER A 673 -6.27 -7.21 14.64
C SER A 673 -7.18 -8.28 14.02
N ARG A 674 -7.41 -8.18 12.74
CA ARG A 674 -8.14 -9.20 11.98
C ARG A 674 -7.49 -10.60 12.10
N ASN A 675 -6.14 -10.64 12.20
CA ASN A 675 -5.41 -11.90 12.40
C ASN A 675 -5.66 -12.52 13.79
N ASP A 676 -5.70 -11.72 14.85
CA ASP A 676 -6.02 -12.22 16.18
C ASP A 676 -7.45 -12.80 16.23
N ILE A 677 -8.38 -12.17 15.51
CA ILE A 677 -9.77 -12.65 15.40
C ILE A 677 -9.86 -13.92 14.55
N ALA A 678 -9.05 -14.04 13.51
CA ALA A 678 -8.96 -15.27 12.73
C ALA A 678 -8.45 -16.44 13.57
N LYS A 679 -7.42 -16.21 14.42
CA LYS A 679 -6.95 -17.24 15.40
C LYS A 679 -8.06 -17.66 16.37
N LEU A 680 -8.91 -16.71 16.80
CA LEU A 680 -10.08 -17.03 17.64
C LEU A 680 -11.08 -17.88 16.89
N ALA A 681 -11.37 -17.54 15.64
CA ALA A 681 -12.28 -18.30 14.78
C ALA A 681 -11.78 -19.73 14.56
N ASP A 682 -10.51 -19.90 14.22
CA ASP A 682 -9.87 -21.22 14.03
C ASP A 682 -9.91 -22.07 15.31
N LEU A 683 -9.62 -21.44 16.46
CA LEU A 683 -9.56 -22.12 17.75
C LEU A 683 -10.93 -22.57 18.25
N THR A 684 -11.96 -21.75 18.01
CA THR A 684 -13.32 -21.99 18.52
C THR A 684 -14.25 -22.65 17.48
N GLY A 685 -13.93 -22.51 16.19
CA GLY A 685 -14.74 -23.02 15.09
C GLY A 685 -15.91 -22.13 14.70
N ILE A 686 -15.96 -20.88 15.17
CA ILE A 686 -16.97 -19.89 14.76
C ILE A 686 -16.69 -19.33 13.38
N THR A 687 -17.73 -18.77 12.74
CA THR A 687 -17.57 -17.98 11.51
C THR A 687 -17.58 -16.50 11.86
N VAL A 688 -16.68 -15.71 11.26
CA VAL A 688 -16.61 -14.28 11.50
C VAL A 688 -16.89 -13.50 10.22
N ASN A 689 -17.85 -12.59 10.29
CA ASN A 689 -18.17 -11.62 9.25
C ASN A 689 -17.58 -10.27 9.62
N TYR A 690 -16.69 -9.74 8.75
CA TYR A 690 -16.05 -8.45 8.99
C TYR A 690 -16.72 -7.33 8.20
N THR A 691 -16.90 -6.16 8.84
CA THR A 691 -17.32 -4.91 8.21
C THR A 691 -16.31 -3.83 8.56
N GLY A 692 -15.77 -3.12 7.56
CA GLY A 692 -14.72 -2.11 7.75
C GLY A 692 -13.29 -2.67 7.70
N SER A 693 -12.31 -1.85 8.08
CA SER A 693 -10.88 -2.19 8.05
C SER A 693 -10.17 -1.63 9.30
N GLY A 694 -9.03 -2.23 9.68
CA GLY A 694 -8.25 -1.83 10.85
C GLY A 694 -8.45 -2.77 12.04
N TYR A 695 -8.75 -2.21 13.21
CA TYR A 695 -8.90 -2.96 14.45
C TYR A 695 -10.37 -3.06 14.88
N ALA A 696 -10.74 -4.17 15.55
CA ALA A 696 -12.09 -4.38 16.03
C ALA A 696 -12.50 -3.32 17.05
N TYR A 697 -13.70 -2.78 16.91
CA TYR A 697 -14.33 -1.89 17.89
C TYR A 697 -15.75 -2.32 18.26
N TYR A 698 -16.29 -3.33 17.58
CA TYR A 698 -17.59 -3.90 17.85
C TYR A 698 -17.59 -5.40 17.57
N GLN A 699 -18.30 -6.15 18.40
CA GLN A 699 -18.57 -7.58 18.25
C GLN A 699 -20.05 -7.86 18.56
N SER A 700 -20.70 -8.70 17.77
CA SER A 700 -22.13 -9.00 17.93
C SER A 700 -22.45 -9.89 19.13
N ILE A 701 -21.48 -10.70 19.57
CA ILE A 701 -21.57 -11.48 20.81
C ILE A 701 -20.73 -10.75 21.86
N ALA A 702 -21.35 -10.35 22.96
CA ALA A 702 -20.68 -9.63 24.04
C ALA A 702 -19.54 -10.46 24.68
N ALA A 703 -18.54 -9.78 25.24
CA ALA A 703 -17.49 -10.43 26.01
C ALA A 703 -18.10 -11.27 27.16
N GLY A 704 -17.60 -12.51 27.34
CA GLY A 704 -18.16 -13.49 28.27
C GLY A 704 -19.33 -14.30 27.72
N GLY A 705 -19.93 -13.92 26.58
CA GLY A 705 -21.02 -14.65 25.94
C GLY A 705 -20.56 -16.03 25.46
N ALA A 706 -21.43 -17.03 25.61
CA ALA A 706 -21.14 -18.41 25.18
C ALA A 706 -21.04 -18.51 23.64
N LEU A 707 -20.02 -19.23 23.17
CA LEU A 707 -19.78 -19.49 21.74
C LEU A 707 -20.14 -20.93 21.35
N LYS A 708 -20.85 -21.07 20.24
CA LYS A 708 -21.13 -22.36 19.60
C LYS A 708 -20.42 -22.42 18.25
N LYS A 709 -20.03 -23.61 17.81
CA LYS A 709 -19.35 -23.82 16.54
C LYS A 709 -20.11 -23.31 15.30
N SER A 710 -21.42 -23.20 15.40
CA SER A 710 -22.30 -22.69 14.33
C SER A 710 -22.50 -21.17 14.35
N ASP A 711 -21.96 -20.47 15.35
CA ASP A 711 -22.21 -19.03 15.52
C ASP A 711 -21.50 -18.23 14.43
N ILE A 712 -22.22 -17.21 13.95
CA ILE A 712 -21.68 -16.19 13.05
C ILE A 712 -21.51 -14.91 13.85
N VAL A 713 -20.27 -14.51 14.06
CA VAL A 713 -19.94 -13.29 14.81
C VAL A 713 -19.72 -12.14 13.84
N GLU A 714 -20.50 -11.08 13.94
CA GLU A 714 -20.26 -9.85 13.21
C GLU A 714 -19.24 -9.00 13.95
N VAL A 715 -18.18 -8.60 13.25
CA VAL A 715 -17.13 -7.73 13.78
C VAL A 715 -17.01 -6.48 12.93
N LYS A 716 -17.09 -5.31 13.57
CA LYS A 716 -16.83 -4.05 12.88
C LYS A 716 -15.41 -3.56 13.20
N LEU A 717 -14.69 -3.19 12.16
CA LEU A 717 -13.32 -2.72 12.20
C LEU A 717 -13.26 -1.23 11.85
N LYS A 718 -12.35 -0.47 12.49
CA LYS A 718 -12.08 0.93 12.19
C LYS A 718 -10.58 1.26 12.30
#